data_3444927c4afb7a9052a04652b26c184e
#
_entry.id   3444927c4afb7a9052a04652b26c184e
#
_cell.length_a   1.000
_cell.length_b   1.000
_cell.length_c   1.000
_cell.angle_alpha   90.00
_cell.angle_beta   90.00
_cell.angle_gamma   90.00
#
_symmetry.space_group_name_H-M   'P 1'
#
loop_
_entity.id
_entity.type
_entity.pdbx_description
1 polymer ?
#
loop_
_entity_poly.entity_id
_entity_poly.type
_entity_poly.pdbx_seq_one_letter_code
_entity_poly.pdbx_strand_id
1 'polypeptide(L)'
;MDYTPRDVERKWQERWAERGRYEADPDSGESTFVTVPYPYPSGGMHIGHARTYTVPDVYARYRRLQGDTVLFPIGWHVTGTPIVGAVNRLQKGEEEQLSVLRDTYNVPEDELESLETPMGFARYFIENHYKKNMRSLGLSIDWRREFTTNDERYSKFITWQYETLRDRGRLEKGLHPVKYCTEEENPVTTHDILEGEEAEFQEYTLVKFGHDNATIPMATLRPETVRGVTNAFIHPEGDYVEADVDGEEWIISAAAVEKLELQARDVTVNRTFTGQELVGKTVENPITGESVLILPASFVDPENATGIVMSVPGHSPDDWVALEAAKEDTDRLEEFGIDPEAVAAIEPRSIIDVEGYGEFPAKDAVEAFGIESQDDPALEEATQEVYNREFHSGTLKPMYEEYAGEVIEDVREDLDEHFQSQGAFDGMHEFSEEVVCRCGGAVEVAKQETWFLTYSDEDWKARTREIVEGMDAIPENTREQYYHTIDWLNEWPCIRNYGLGTKLPWDEDFVIEPLSDSTIYMSYYTIAHRIDDVPTEDLTREFFDTLFYGEEAVEEPDEQALELREEWDYWYPVDYRCSANDLISNHLSFYLFHHAELFEEPQWPQGITIMGMGLLEGTKMSSSKGHVVLPTDAIEEYGADTVRFFLLNSAEPWQDYDWRAEDVQGTRDQLEGFWRRAQEIIRSDRPETKPELQRIDRWLLSQLQGTIRDVTEAMEGFSTRHASQDAFYQLEEVLRWYRKRTDLDRPGARWTRAEVLRTRLKLLAPIIPFMTNELHEALTGEPVEDTAWPEPDPALESDTVEVEEELVEAVYDDVRDIVDVTGTDPEEIRLFLAADWKHQVFEAVRETGADQGAAMGQVMEDPDLRERGEAVNDLVGTLVETMRELSDAELTAMSEIDERALYEEAATFLESEFDATVSVVAEAETDAEKADQAEPFRPAILLE
;
A
#
# COMPACT_ATOMS: atom_id res chain seq x y z
N MET A 1 -31.42 26.14 -5.46
CA MET A 1 -30.31 26.88 -4.84
C MET A 1 -29.06 26.37 -5.50
N ASP A 2 -28.16 27.25 -5.84
CA ASP A 2 -26.85 26.82 -6.33
C ASP A 2 -26.11 26.10 -5.20
N TYR A 3 -25.29 25.13 -5.51
CA TYR A 3 -24.49 24.45 -4.52
C TYR A 3 -23.39 25.39 -4.04
N THR A 4 -23.41 25.69 -2.74
CA THR A 4 -22.39 26.53 -2.08
C THR A 4 -21.63 25.68 -1.05
N PRO A 5 -20.59 24.90 -1.45
CA PRO A 5 -19.93 23.94 -0.57
C PRO A 5 -19.57 24.52 0.80
N ARG A 6 -18.90 25.66 0.86
CA ARG A 6 -18.45 26.29 2.11
C ARG A 6 -19.54 26.59 3.12
N ASP A 7 -20.75 26.98 2.67
CA ASP A 7 -21.84 27.26 3.59
C ASP A 7 -22.43 25.96 4.18
N VAL A 8 -22.51 24.91 3.36
CA VAL A 8 -22.95 23.58 3.77
C VAL A 8 -21.93 22.96 4.73
N GLU A 9 -20.64 22.99 4.38
CA GLU A 9 -19.54 22.47 5.19
C GLU A 9 -19.48 23.12 6.57
N ARG A 10 -19.50 24.46 6.62
CA ARG A 10 -19.52 25.20 7.89
C ARG A 10 -20.73 24.83 8.76
N LYS A 11 -21.95 24.78 8.18
CA LYS A 11 -23.16 24.39 8.91
C LYS A 11 -23.00 23.03 9.58
N TRP A 12 -22.48 22.03 8.86
CA TRP A 12 -22.39 20.67 9.38
C TRP A 12 -21.23 20.51 10.35
N GLN A 13 -20.08 21.12 10.11
CA GLN A 13 -18.94 21.14 11.05
C GLN A 13 -19.33 21.75 12.40
N GLU A 14 -19.99 22.92 12.40
CA GLU A 14 -20.49 23.56 13.62
C GLU A 14 -21.49 22.63 14.35
N ARG A 15 -22.41 22.01 13.63
CA ARG A 15 -23.43 21.13 14.19
C ARG A 15 -22.85 19.86 14.80
N TRP A 16 -21.86 19.24 14.14
CA TRP A 16 -21.17 18.08 14.68
C TRP A 16 -20.38 18.41 15.95
N ALA A 17 -19.67 19.53 15.95
CA ALA A 17 -18.93 19.99 17.11
C ALA A 17 -19.85 20.32 18.29
N GLU A 18 -20.96 21.05 18.05
CA GLU A 18 -21.93 21.38 19.11
C GLU A 18 -22.61 20.16 19.74
N ARG A 19 -22.78 19.09 18.97
CA ARG A 19 -23.43 17.86 19.45
C ARG A 19 -22.47 16.84 20.03
N GLY A 20 -21.15 17.04 19.91
CA GLY A 20 -20.15 15.99 20.20
C GLY A 20 -20.41 14.72 19.38
N ARG A 21 -20.82 14.87 18.11
CA ARG A 21 -21.37 13.79 17.29
C ARG A 21 -20.50 12.54 17.20
N TYR A 22 -19.19 12.72 17.22
CA TYR A 22 -18.21 11.65 17.04
C TYR A 22 -17.46 11.30 18.32
N GLU A 23 -17.90 11.84 19.46
CA GLU A 23 -17.43 11.43 20.77
C GLU A 23 -17.96 10.03 21.09
N ALA A 24 -17.03 9.09 21.36
CA ALA A 24 -17.34 7.68 21.54
C ALA A 24 -17.07 7.25 22.99
N ASP A 25 -18.14 6.85 23.67
CA ASP A 25 -18.06 6.29 25.02
C ASP A 25 -18.59 4.84 24.99
N PRO A 26 -18.09 3.94 25.86
CA PRO A 26 -18.59 2.59 25.97
C PRO A 26 -20.09 2.53 26.21
N ASP A 27 -20.78 1.68 25.47
CA ASP A 27 -22.19 1.42 25.64
C ASP A 27 -22.50 -0.09 25.62
N SER A 28 -23.74 -0.49 25.37
CA SER A 28 -24.15 -1.90 25.30
C SER A 28 -24.16 -2.47 23.87
N GLY A 29 -23.78 -1.67 22.87
CA GLY A 29 -23.73 -2.03 21.46
C GLY A 29 -22.42 -2.72 21.06
N GLU A 30 -22.34 -3.10 19.80
CA GLU A 30 -21.08 -3.55 19.21
C GLU A 30 -20.12 -2.35 19.06
N SER A 31 -18.85 -2.58 19.34
CA SER A 31 -17.80 -1.58 19.18
C SER A 31 -17.03 -1.81 17.88
N THR A 32 -16.56 -0.73 17.29
CA THR A 32 -15.59 -0.77 16.19
C THR A 32 -14.48 0.22 16.48
N PHE A 33 -13.24 -0.25 16.47
CA PHE A 33 -12.06 0.57 16.71
C PHE A 33 -11.18 0.66 15.46
N VAL A 34 -11.14 1.84 14.85
CA VAL A 34 -10.36 2.10 13.63
C VAL A 34 -9.24 3.08 13.94
N THR A 35 -8.03 2.77 13.50
CA THR A 35 -6.85 3.61 13.73
C THR A 35 -6.10 3.94 12.44
N VAL A 36 -5.34 5.03 12.50
CA VAL A 36 -4.42 5.49 11.45
C VAL A 36 -3.06 5.80 12.06
N PRO A 37 -1.96 5.85 11.26
CA PRO A 37 -0.72 6.43 11.74
C PRO A 37 -0.95 7.86 12.17
N TYR A 38 -0.55 8.20 13.39
CA TYR A 38 -0.64 9.58 13.81
C TYR A 38 0.38 10.44 13.05
N PRO A 39 0.00 11.66 12.64
CA PRO A 39 0.85 12.49 11.82
C PRO A 39 2.10 12.96 12.57
N TYR A 40 3.19 13.09 11.80
CA TYR A 40 4.46 13.63 12.24
C TYR A 40 4.57 15.11 11.84
N PRO A 41 4.49 16.08 12.77
CA PRO A 41 4.35 17.49 12.45
C PRO A 41 5.70 18.17 12.16
N SER A 42 6.55 17.56 11.30
CA SER A 42 7.78 18.17 10.77
C SER A 42 7.53 19.09 9.56
N GLY A 43 6.28 19.20 9.11
CA GLY A 43 5.77 20.01 8.03
C GLY A 43 4.26 19.97 7.99
N GLY A 44 3.63 20.58 6.97
CA GLY A 44 2.18 20.62 6.82
C GLY A 44 1.57 19.36 6.19
N MET A 45 0.30 19.15 6.47
CA MET A 45 -0.51 18.12 5.83
C MET A 45 -0.67 18.43 4.32
N HIS A 46 -0.42 17.47 3.46
CA HIS A 46 -0.71 17.54 2.03
C HIS A 46 -1.82 16.56 1.61
N ILE A 47 -2.24 16.62 0.34
CA ILE A 47 -3.38 15.85 -0.17
C ILE A 47 -3.15 14.33 -0.10
N GLY A 48 -1.91 13.86 -0.17
CA GLY A 48 -1.56 12.46 0.05
C GLY A 48 -1.97 11.98 1.45
N HIS A 49 -1.64 12.74 2.48
CA HIS A 49 -2.10 12.48 3.85
C HIS A 49 -3.64 12.54 3.95
N ALA A 50 -4.29 13.44 3.20
CA ALA A 50 -5.75 13.56 3.24
C ALA A 50 -6.44 12.24 2.88
N ARG A 51 -5.93 11.48 1.87
CA ARG A 51 -6.48 10.19 1.50
C ARG A 51 -6.32 9.16 2.62
N THR A 52 -5.12 9.11 3.23
CA THR A 52 -4.81 8.19 4.34
C THR A 52 -5.80 8.31 5.50
N TYR A 53 -6.26 9.53 5.79
CA TYR A 53 -7.24 9.76 6.86
C TYR A 53 -8.71 9.68 6.38
N THR A 54 -8.98 9.90 5.09
CA THR A 54 -10.35 9.88 4.56
C THR A 54 -10.87 8.46 4.36
N VAL A 55 -10.05 7.50 3.94
CA VAL A 55 -10.46 6.09 3.76
C VAL A 55 -11.00 5.48 5.06
N PRO A 56 -10.25 5.50 6.18
CA PRO A 56 -10.77 4.99 7.46
C PRO A 56 -11.96 5.80 8.00
N ASP A 57 -12.07 7.11 7.71
CA ASP A 57 -13.25 7.89 8.05
C ASP A 57 -14.52 7.39 7.32
N VAL A 58 -14.38 6.96 6.06
CA VAL A 58 -15.49 6.33 5.32
C VAL A 58 -15.93 5.06 6.02
N TYR A 59 -15.00 4.19 6.40
CA TYR A 59 -15.33 2.96 7.12
C TYR A 59 -15.96 3.25 8.49
N ALA A 60 -15.41 4.18 9.25
CA ALA A 60 -15.97 4.60 10.54
C ALA A 60 -17.41 5.14 10.42
N ARG A 61 -17.70 5.93 9.37
CA ARG A 61 -19.07 6.42 9.10
C ARG A 61 -20.01 5.31 8.68
N TYR A 62 -19.54 4.38 7.85
CA TYR A 62 -20.28 3.21 7.45
C TYR A 62 -20.67 2.36 8.66
N ARG A 63 -19.73 2.03 9.55
CA ARG A 63 -20.00 1.23 10.75
C ARG A 63 -20.97 1.93 11.71
N ARG A 64 -20.88 3.27 11.86
CA ARG A 64 -21.88 4.04 12.64
C ARG A 64 -23.29 3.96 12.05
N LEU A 65 -23.42 3.93 10.73
CA LEU A 65 -24.72 3.74 10.08
C LEU A 65 -25.22 2.29 10.21
N GLN A 66 -24.34 1.32 10.39
CA GLN A 66 -24.69 -0.06 10.75
C GLN A 66 -25.19 -0.18 12.19
N GLY A 67 -24.89 0.79 13.04
CA GLY A 67 -25.34 0.84 14.42
C GLY A 67 -24.25 0.64 15.46
N ASP A 68 -22.98 0.52 15.04
CA ASP A 68 -21.86 0.36 15.95
C ASP A 68 -21.50 1.66 16.67
N THR A 69 -21.00 1.52 17.87
CA THR A 69 -20.27 2.59 18.56
C THR A 69 -18.83 2.57 18.06
N VAL A 70 -18.41 3.65 17.37
CA VAL A 70 -17.13 3.65 16.65
C VAL A 70 -16.15 4.61 17.29
N LEU A 71 -14.99 4.07 17.68
CA LEU A 71 -13.82 4.83 18.11
C LEU A 71 -12.89 5.09 16.91
N PHE A 72 -12.76 6.38 16.54
CA PHE A 72 -11.81 6.86 15.54
C PHE A 72 -11.03 8.04 16.11
N PRO A 73 -9.90 7.81 16.81
CA PRO A 73 -9.11 8.81 17.49
C PRO A 73 -7.94 9.33 16.64
N ILE A 74 -7.26 10.35 17.15
CA ILE A 74 -6.01 10.88 16.58
C ILE A 74 -5.06 11.31 17.69
N GLY A 75 -3.75 11.15 17.47
CA GLY A 75 -2.66 11.68 18.27
C GLY A 75 -1.63 12.38 17.40
N TRP A 76 -0.55 12.88 18.02
CA TRP A 76 0.48 13.65 17.34
C TRP A 76 1.85 13.08 17.68
N HIS A 77 2.56 12.62 16.64
CA HIS A 77 3.89 12.04 16.80
C HIS A 77 4.95 13.14 16.89
N VAL A 78 5.30 13.54 18.11
CA VAL A 78 6.28 14.60 18.39
C VAL A 78 7.54 13.99 19.01
N THR A 79 8.11 13.01 18.34
CA THR A 79 9.30 12.25 18.79
C THR A 79 10.38 12.30 17.71
N GLY A 80 11.65 12.19 18.08
CA GLY A 80 12.77 12.06 17.17
C GLY A 80 13.45 13.36 16.74
N THR A 81 14.29 13.27 15.73
CA THR A 81 15.18 14.32 15.25
C THR A 81 14.64 15.22 14.14
N PRO A 82 13.71 14.82 13.23
CA PRO A 82 13.32 15.64 12.09
C PRO A 82 12.75 17.02 12.44
N ILE A 83 11.96 17.11 13.54
CA ILE A 83 11.46 18.42 14.02
C ILE A 83 12.61 19.27 14.53
N VAL A 84 13.55 18.66 15.27
CA VAL A 84 14.74 19.33 15.77
C VAL A 84 15.60 19.85 14.61
N GLY A 85 15.81 19.03 13.57
CA GLY A 85 16.53 19.37 12.35
C GLY A 85 15.88 20.56 11.60
N ALA A 86 14.54 20.55 11.41
CA ALA A 86 13.81 21.64 10.79
C ALA A 86 13.98 22.97 11.57
N VAL A 87 13.91 22.89 12.89
CA VAL A 87 14.15 24.05 13.79
C VAL A 87 15.58 24.54 13.68
N ASN A 88 16.57 23.67 13.68
CA ASN A 88 17.98 24.03 13.55
C ASN A 88 18.26 24.77 12.22
N ARG A 89 17.69 24.29 11.10
CA ARG A 89 17.78 24.97 9.80
C ARG A 89 17.11 26.35 9.84
N LEU A 90 15.94 26.46 10.47
CA LEU A 90 15.25 27.73 10.65
C LEU A 90 16.11 28.71 11.45
N GLN A 91 16.67 28.29 12.60
CA GLN A 91 17.54 29.11 13.45
C GLN A 91 18.83 29.53 12.74
N LYS A 92 19.39 28.68 11.86
CA LYS A 92 20.52 29.02 11.00
C LYS A 92 20.14 30.00 9.85
N GLY A 93 18.83 30.18 9.60
CA GLY A 93 18.33 31.06 8.55
C GLY A 93 18.53 30.49 7.15
N GLU A 94 18.44 29.19 6.98
CA GLU A 94 18.55 28.53 5.68
C GLU A 94 17.41 28.95 4.75
N GLU A 95 17.76 29.48 3.59
CA GLU A 95 16.79 30.06 2.64
C GLU A 95 15.78 29.00 2.13
N GLU A 96 16.20 27.75 1.95
CA GLU A 96 15.32 26.67 1.51
C GLU A 96 14.22 26.39 2.57
N GLN A 97 14.61 26.24 3.83
CA GLN A 97 13.65 26.05 4.94
C GLN A 97 12.71 27.24 5.09
N LEU A 98 13.23 28.48 4.96
CA LEU A 98 12.43 29.70 5.02
C LEU A 98 11.46 29.81 3.84
N SER A 99 11.88 29.43 2.62
CA SER A 99 11.02 29.43 1.44
C SER A 99 9.88 28.42 1.58
N VAL A 100 10.17 27.20 2.05
CA VAL A 100 9.13 26.19 2.32
C VAL A 100 8.11 26.70 3.34
N LEU A 101 8.56 27.32 4.43
CA LEU A 101 7.64 27.85 5.44
C LEU A 101 6.79 29.00 4.89
N ARG A 102 7.39 29.94 4.16
CA ARG A 102 6.71 31.14 3.63
C ARG A 102 5.85 30.88 2.40
N ASP A 103 6.43 30.18 1.42
CA ASP A 103 5.84 30.09 0.08
C ASP A 103 4.94 28.85 -0.06
N THR A 104 5.28 27.72 0.60
CA THR A 104 4.47 26.50 0.56
C THR A 104 3.41 26.49 1.66
N TYR A 105 3.82 26.74 2.91
CA TYR A 105 2.89 26.66 4.05
C TYR A 105 2.25 27.99 4.43
N ASN A 106 2.60 29.08 3.77
CA ASN A 106 2.07 30.43 4.03
C ASN A 106 2.18 30.85 5.51
N VAL A 107 3.30 30.49 6.18
CA VAL A 107 3.52 30.87 7.59
C VAL A 107 3.69 32.38 7.68
N PRO A 108 2.88 33.09 8.50
CA PRO A 108 3.04 34.53 8.69
C PRO A 108 4.41 34.91 9.30
N GLU A 109 5.00 36.01 8.87
CA GLU A 109 6.31 36.47 9.36
C GLU A 109 6.37 36.65 10.89
N ASP A 110 5.27 37.09 11.50
CA ASP A 110 5.14 37.26 12.94
C ASP A 110 5.01 35.95 13.71
N GLU A 111 4.74 34.84 13.03
CA GLU A 111 4.69 33.49 13.65
C GLU A 111 6.03 32.75 13.57
N LEU A 112 6.96 33.12 12.67
CA LEU A 112 8.24 32.43 12.47
C LEU A 112 9.07 32.32 13.76
N GLU A 113 9.05 33.33 14.64
CA GLU A 113 9.73 33.31 15.93
C GLU A 113 9.19 32.20 16.85
N SER A 114 7.89 31.87 16.74
CA SER A 114 7.28 30.81 17.54
C SER A 114 7.73 29.41 17.10
N LEU A 115 8.20 29.26 15.86
CA LEU A 115 8.70 28.02 15.26
C LEU A 115 10.17 27.75 15.59
N GLU A 116 10.88 28.66 16.26
CA GLU A 116 12.30 28.47 16.63
C GLU A 116 12.53 27.49 17.80
N THR A 117 11.46 26.87 18.31
CA THR A 117 11.55 25.76 19.28
C THR A 117 10.85 24.52 18.75
N PRO A 118 11.35 23.30 19.02
CA PRO A 118 10.74 22.06 18.52
C PRO A 118 9.25 21.92 18.87
N MET A 119 8.86 22.22 20.11
CA MET A 119 7.45 22.17 20.52
C MET A 119 6.61 23.30 19.91
N GLY A 120 7.18 24.48 19.69
CA GLY A 120 6.51 25.58 18.97
C GLY A 120 6.26 25.23 17.53
N PHE A 121 7.26 24.68 16.85
CA PHE A 121 7.17 24.16 15.49
C PHE A 121 6.08 23.10 15.35
N ALA A 122 6.17 22.04 16.13
CA ALA A 122 5.19 20.96 16.14
C ALA A 122 3.75 21.47 16.36
N ARG A 123 3.56 22.30 17.41
CA ARG A 123 2.25 22.85 17.74
C ARG A 123 1.67 23.71 16.63
N TYR A 124 2.49 24.50 15.95
CA TYR A 124 2.03 25.30 14.82
C TYR A 124 1.43 24.43 13.72
N PHE A 125 2.16 23.37 13.29
CA PHE A 125 1.69 22.48 12.24
C PHE A 125 0.51 21.61 12.68
N ILE A 126 0.48 21.16 13.93
CA ILE A 126 -0.68 20.45 14.49
C ILE A 126 -1.94 21.30 14.36
N GLU A 127 -1.93 22.53 14.93
CA GLU A 127 -3.14 23.35 15.03
C GLU A 127 -3.53 23.99 13.67
N ASN A 128 -2.56 24.50 12.91
CA ASN A 128 -2.84 25.32 11.72
C ASN A 128 -2.89 24.51 10.42
N HIS A 129 -2.29 23.30 10.38
CA HIS A 129 -2.30 22.46 9.19
C HIS A 129 -3.05 21.16 9.40
N TYR A 130 -2.61 20.27 10.30
CA TYR A 130 -3.25 18.95 10.43
C TYR A 130 -4.67 19.05 10.95
N LYS A 131 -4.86 19.55 12.16
CA LYS A 131 -6.18 19.62 12.83
C LYS A 131 -7.20 20.45 12.05
N LYS A 132 -6.75 21.58 11.51
CA LYS A 132 -7.58 22.45 10.65
C LYS A 132 -8.02 21.70 9.38
N ASN A 133 -7.09 21.04 8.68
CA ASN A 133 -7.40 20.33 7.44
C ASN A 133 -8.30 19.08 7.69
N MET A 134 -8.03 18.31 8.73
CA MET A 134 -8.84 17.16 9.11
C MET A 134 -10.29 17.57 9.43
N ARG A 135 -10.45 18.67 10.18
CA ARG A 135 -11.78 19.25 10.45
C ARG A 135 -12.46 19.76 9.19
N SER A 136 -11.69 20.42 8.30
CA SER A 136 -12.24 20.93 7.03
C SER A 136 -12.66 19.81 6.09
N LEU A 137 -11.94 18.67 6.05
CA LEU A 137 -12.34 17.46 5.36
C LEU A 137 -13.57 16.78 5.99
N GLY A 138 -13.95 17.20 7.20
CA GLY A 138 -15.08 16.65 7.94
C GLY A 138 -14.79 15.26 8.52
N LEU A 139 -13.54 14.94 8.88
CA LEU A 139 -13.21 13.66 9.49
C LEU A 139 -13.94 13.45 10.82
N SER A 140 -14.51 12.28 11.02
CA SER A 140 -15.35 11.92 12.16
C SER A 140 -14.55 11.45 13.38
N ILE A 141 -13.54 12.24 13.76
CA ILE A 141 -12.58 11.96 14.82
C ILE A 141 -13.15 12.32 16.21
N ASP A 142 -12.90 11.46 17.22
CA ASP A 142 -13.10 11.81 18.63
C ASP A 142 -11.92 12.65 19.14
N TRP A 143 -12.06 13.96 19.03
CA TRP A 143 -11.05 14.95 19.40
C TRP A 143 -10.73 15.01 20.90
N ARG A 144 -11.52 14.37 21.77
CA ARG A 144 -11.24 14.30 23.20
C ARG A 144 -10.02 13.44 23.52
N ARG A 145 -9.69 12.51 22.63
CA ARG A 145 -8.64 11.51 22.83
C ARG A 145 -7.29 11.92 22.22
N GLU A 146 -7.15 13.18 21.81
CA GLU A 146 -5.88 13.66 21.28
C GLU A 146 -4.80 13.79 22.36
N PHE A 147 -3.59 13.41 22.00
CA PHE A 147 -2.39 13.55 22.83
C PHE A 147 -1.14 13.76 21.96
N THR A 148 -0.02 14.11 22.57
CA THR A 148 1.29 14.12 21.90
C THR A 148 2.22 13.05 22.51
N THR A 149 3.08 12.47 21.69
CA THR A 149 4.06 11.48 22.18
C THR A 149 5.12 12.09 23.08
N ASN A 150 5.19 13.43 23.17
CA ASN A 150 6.07 14.15 24.09
C ASN A 150 5.39 14.53 25.43
N ASP A 151 4.14 14.07 25.64
CA ASP A 151 3.46 14.28 26.93
C ASP A 151 4.05 13.36 28.02
N GLU A 152 4.18 13.89 29.24
CA GLU A 152 4.75 13.15 30.36
C GLU A 152 3.96 11.87 30.66
N ARG A 153 2.63 11.91 30.57
CA ARG A 153 1.78 10.74 30.76
C ARG A 153 2.02 9.65 29.73
N TYR A 154 2.16 10.06 28.46
CA TYR A 154 2.52 9.14 27.39
C TYR A 154 3.92 8.54 27.62
N SER A 155 4.87 9.36 28.05
CA SER A 155 6.21 8.87 28.42
C SER A 155 6.18 7.83 29.53
N LYS A 156 5.27 7.93 30.52
CA LYS A 156 5.07 6.90 31.55
C LYS A 156 4.55 5.59 30.96
N PHE A 157 3.65 5.66 30.00
CA PHE A 157 3.16 4.49 29.28
C PHE A 157 4.26 3.80 28.45
N ILE A 158 5.08 4.55 27.74
CA ILE A 158 6.23 3.99 27.00
C ILE A 158 7.30 3.45 27.94
N THR A 159 7.51 4.09 29.11
CA THR A 159 8.38 3.55 30.15
C THR A 159 7.92 2.16 30.59
N TRP A 160 6.62 1.98 30.86
CA TRP A 160 6.03 0.68 31.19
C TRP A 160 6.26 -0.36 30.09
N GLN A 161 6.05 0.01 28.82
CA GLN A 161 6.28 -0.88 27.67
C GLN A 161 7.72 -1.39 27.66
N TYR A 162 8.70 -0.49 27.77
CA TYR A 162 10.11 -0.83 27.67
C TYR A 162 10.61 -1.63 28.88
N GLU A 163 10.17 -1.28 30.09
CA GLU A 163 10.47 -2.09 31.29
C GLU A 163 9.91 -3.51 31.16
N THR A 164 8.70 -3.66 30.62
CA THR A 164 8.07 -4.96 30.40
C THR A 164 8.81 -5.78 29.35
N LEU A 165 9.18 -5.19 28.21
CA LEU A 165 9.97 -5.86 27.16
C LEU A 165 11.34 -6.29 27.68
N ARG A 166 12.00 -5.43 28.49
CA ARG A 166 13.28 -5.76 29.11
C ARG A 166 13.16 -6.94 30.07
N ASP A 167 12.15 -6.94 30.94
CA ASP A 167 11.95 -8.02 31.90
C ASP A 167 11.60 -9.35 31.22
N ARG A 168 11.03 -9.29 30.03
CA ARG A 168 10.76 -10.46 29.19
C ARG A 168 11.94 -10.89 28.30
N GLY A 169 13.07 -10.16 28.40
CA GLY A 169 14.30 -10.50 27.67
C GLY A 169 14.29 -10.12 26.19
N ARG A 170 13.45 -9.12 25.80
CA ARG A 170 13.34 -8.64 24.41
C ARG A 170 14.27 -7.46 24.11
N LEU A 171 15.07 -7.03 25.08
CA LEU A 171 16.01 -5.91 24.96
C LEU A 171 17.39 -6.34 25.44
N GLU A 172 18.37 -6.14 24.60
CA GLU A 172 19.77 -6.41 24.87
C GLU A 172 20.64 -5.18 24.62
N LYS A 173 21.81 -5.12 25.29
CA LYS A 173 22.82 -4.08 25.07
C LYS A 173 24.05 -4.72 24.46
N GLY A 174 24.50 -4.20 23.34
CA GLY A 174 25.69 -4.70 22.66
C GLY A 174 26.20 -3.77 21.57
N LEU A 175 27.30 -4.15 20.95
CA LEU A 175 27.82 -3.49 19.77
C LEU A 175 26.97 -3.90 18.56
N HIS A 176 26.35 -2.91 17.91
CA HIS A 176 25.46 -3.13 16.78
C HIS A 176 25.81 -2.17 15.64
N PRO A 177 25.78 -2.63 14.36
CA PRO A 177 25.91 -1.73 13.20
C PRO A 177 24.69 -0.80 13.13
N VAL A 178 24.97 0.50 13.00
CA VAL A 178 23.95 1.55 12.89
C VAL A 178 24.27 2.46 11.72
N LYS A 179 23.23 3.03 11.09
CA LYS A 179 23.37 4.16 10.17
C LYS A 179 23.81 5.37 11.00
N TYR A 180 24.93 5.97 10.70
CA TYR A 180 25.55 7.02 11.52
C TYR A 180 25.90 8.23 10.68
N CYS A 181 25.33 9.38 11.02
CA CYS A 181 25.66 10.64 10.36
C CYS A 181 26.98 11.18 10.95
N THR A 182 27.99 11.36 10.13
CA THR A 182 29.32 11.82 10.55
C THR A 182 29.34 13.29 10.94
N GLU A 183 28.46 14.14 10.37
CA GLU A 183 28.35 15.55 10.71
C GLU A 183 27.57 15.80 12.00
N GLU A 184 26.52 15.03 12.24
CA GLU A 184 25.70 15.12 13.46
C GLU A 184 26.26 14.26 14.61
N GLU A 185 27.25 13.43 14.33
CA GLU A 185 27.83 12.47 15.28
C GLU A 185 26.74 11.62 15.98
N ASN A 186 25.72 11.14 15.22
CA ASN A 186 24.54 10.47 15.78
C ASN A 186 24.03 9.35 14.88
N PRO A 187 23.51 8.24 15.46
CA PRO A 187 22.73 7.26 14.72
C PRO A 187 21.50 7.90 14.04
N VAL A 188 21.25 7.53 12.81
CA VAL A 188 20.14 8.05 11.99
C VAL A 188 19.26 6.91 11.47
N THR A 189 18.02 7.23 11.11
CA THR A 189 17.08 6.30 10.48
C THR A 189 16.79 6.69 9.04
N THR A 190 16.03 5.86 8.33
CA THR A 190 15.55 6.14 6.98
C THR A 190 14.85 7.51 6.87
N HIS A 191 14.13 7.95 7.93
CA HIS A 191 13.49 9.27 7.95
C HIS A 191 14.45 10.45 8.05
N ASP A 192 15.68 10.23 8.48
CA ASP A 192 16.72 11.24 8.58
C ASP A 192 17.59 11.30 7.31
N ILE A 193 17.43 10.37 6.37
CA ILE A 193 18.17 10.26 5.12
C ILE A 193 17.52 11.15 4.04
N LEU A 194 18.37 11.81 3.27
CA LEU A 194 18.00 12.64 2.12
C LEU A 194 18.17 11.88 0.80
N GLU A 195 19.27 11.14 0.66
CA GLU A 195 19.63 10.33 -0.50
C GLU A 195 20.15 8.98 -0.02
N GLY A 196 19.86 7.90 -0.76
CA GLY A 196 20.22 6.55 -0.36
C GLY A 196 19.29 5.96 0.73
N GLU A 197 17.99 6.29 0.71
CA GLU A 197 17.02 5.73 1.67
C GLU A 197 16.94 4.19 1.60
N GLU A 198 17.16 3.62 0.40
CA GLU A 198 17.06 2.20 0.12
C GLU A 198 18.41 1.46 0.29
N ALA A 199 19.48 2.18 0.65
CA ALA A 199 20.80 1.59 0.87
C ALA A 199 20.78 0.53 1.98
N GLU A 200 21.23 -0.67 1.63
CA GLU A 200 21.31 -1.81 2.53
C GLU A 200 22.65 -1.89 3.23
N PHE A 201 22.68 -2.48 4.42
CA PHE A 201 23.93 -2.86 5.05
C PHE A 201 24.54 -4.03 4.29
N GLN A 202 25.80 -3.88 3.86
CA GLN A 202 26.59 -4.95 3.30
C GLN A 202 27.69 -5.33 4.28
N GLU A 203 27.77 -6.61 4.61
CA GLU A 203 28.88 -7.16 5.39
C GLU A 203 29.94 -7.72 4.44
N TYR A 204 31.05 -7.02 4.34
CA TYR A 204 32.20 -7.48 3.58
C TYR A 204 33.04 -8.43 4.42
N THR A 205 33.36 -9.57 3.85
CA THR A 205 34.44 -10.42 4.34
C THR A 205 35.78 -9.82 3.91
N LEU A 206 36.64 -9.52 4.88
CA LEU A 206 38.01 -9.05 4.64
C LEU A 206 38.96 -10.24 4.57
N VAL A 207 39.37 -10.63 3.36
CA VAL A 207 40.36 -11.70 3.15
C VAL A 207 41.73 -11.16 3.40
N LYS A 208 42.45 -11.71 4.38
CA LYS A 208 43.74 -11.21 4.90
C LYS A 208 44.93 -11.73 4.10
N PHE A 209 45.22 -11.05 2.99
CA PHE A 209 46.42 -11.40 2.18
C PHE A 209 47.72 -10.97 2.86
N GLY A 210 48.72 -11.85 2.90
CA GLY A 210 50.03 -11.55 3.46
C GLY A 210 50.93 -10.74 2.52
N HIS A 211 51.57 -9.66 3.02
CA HIS A 211 52.59 -8.90 2.29
C HIS A 211 53.75 -8.52 3.20
N ASP A 212 54.91 -9.13 3.03
CA ASP A 212 56.06 -8.98 3.93
C ASP A 212 55.71 -9.26 5.39
N ASN A 213 55.61 -8.22 6.24
CA ASN A 213 55.22 -8.32 7.66
C ASN A 213 53.85 -7.69 7.90
N ALA A 214 53.16 -7.25 6.85
CA ALA A 214 51.81 -6.61 6.94
C ALA A 214 50.74 -7.46 6.28
N THR A 215 49.50 -7.20 6.64
CA THR A 215 48.32 -7.79 6.04
C THR A 215 47.66 -6.79 5.07
N ILE A 216 47.27 -7.24 3.89
CA ILE A 216 46.42 -6.49 2.98
C ILE A 216 45.02 -7.13 3.01
N PRO A 217 44.09 -6.59 3.79
CA PRO A 217 42.71 -7.09 3.80
C PRO A 217 42.00 -6.63 2.52
N MET A 218 41.49 -7.58 1.74
CA MET A 218 40.73 -7.32 0.52
C MET A 218 39.24 -7.67 0.76
N ALA A 219 38.40 -6.70 0.57
CA ALA A 219 36.97 -6.84 0.84
C ALA A 219 36.27 -7.62 -0.28
N THR A 220 35.39 -8.52 0.09
CA THR A 220 34.52 -9.25 -0.85
C THR A 220 33.15 -9.55 -0.25
N LEU A 221 32.12 -9.52 -1.08
CA LEU A 221 30.80 -10.05 -0.75
C LEU A 221 30.66 -11.55 -1.08
N ARG A 222 31.75 -12.16 -1.64
CA ARG A 222 31.76 -13.55 -2.10
C ARG A 222 32.94 -14.31 -1.52
N PRO A 223 32.99 -14.55 -0.20
CA PRO A 223 34.12 -15.22 0.47
C PRO A 223 34.40 -16.62 -0.10
N GLU A 224 33.40 -17.30 -0.62
CA GLU A 224 33.50 -18.59 -1.28
C GLU A 224 34.44 -18.57 -2.49
N THR A 225 34.75 -17.40 -3.06
CA THR A 225 35.60 -17.30 -4.27
C THR A 225 37.10 -17.19 -3.99
N VAL A 226 37.51 -17.12 -2.73
CA VAL A 226 38.92 -16.89 -2.32
C VAL A 226 39.92 -17.84 -2.97
N ARG A 227 39.54 -19.10 -3.24
CA ARG A 227 40.42 -20.08 -3.90
C ARG A 227 40.56 -19.84 -5.41
N GLY A 228 39.72 -18.98 -6.00
CA GLY A 228 39.71 -18.58 -7.39
C GLY A 228 40.54 -17.33 -7.70
N VAL A 229 41.09 -16.67 -6.67
CA VAL A 229 41.87 -15.43 -6.84
C VAL A 229 43.14 -15.67 -7.64
N THR A 230 43.35 -14.85 -8.68
CA THR A 230 44.51 -14.96 -9.58
C THR A 230 45.44 -13.75 -9.54
N ASN A 231 44.89 -12.60 -9.23
CA ASN A 231 45.55 -11.30 -9.08
C ASN A 231 44.77 -10.38 -8.15
N ALA A 232 45.34 -9.23 -7.83
CA ALA A 232 44.63 -8.15 -7.17
C ALA A 232 44.73 -6.86 -8.00
N PHE A 233 43.77 -5.91 -7.77
CA PHE A 233 43.82 -4.61 -8.42
C PHE A 233 43.90 -3.50 -7.37
N ILE A 234 44.65 -2.43 -7.71
CA ILE A 234 44.79 -1.23 -6.86
C ILE A 234 44.80 0.03 -7.72
N HIS A 235 44.23 1.13 -7.21
CA HIS A 235 44.31 2.44 -7.85
C HIS A 235 45.72 3.05 -7.65
N PRO A 236 46.51 3.27 -8.71
CA PRO A 236 47.93 3.71 -8.56
C PRO A 236 48.07 5.08 -7.89
N GLU A 237 47.12 6.00 -8.12
CA GLU A 237 47.12 7.37 -7.60
C GLU A 237 46.33 7.51 -6.32
N GLY A 238 45.65 6.44 -5.85
CA GLY A 238 44.90 6.46 -4.58
C GLY A 238 45.81 6.60 -3.38
N ASP A 239 45.30 7.19 -2.31
CA ASP A 239 46.02 7.33 -1.04
C ASP A 239 45.79 6.10 -0.16
N TYR A 240 46.87 5.49 0.28
CA TYR A 240 46.87 4.30 1.15
C TYR A 240 47.72 4.54 2.40
N VAL A 241 47.47 3.75 3.42
CA VAL A 241 48.19 3.81 4.70
C VAL A 241 48.69 2.43 5.13
N GLU A 242 49.85 2.42 5.80
CA GLU A 242 50.23 1.38 6.74
C GLU A 242 49.71 1.78 8.10
N ALA A 243 48.85 0.96 8.74
CA ALA A 243 48.22 1.25 10.02
C ALA A 243 48.29 0.02 10.91
N ASP A 244 48.41 0.26 12.22
CA ASP A 244 48.17 -0.75 13.23
C ASP A 244 46.64 -0.77 13.46
N VAL A 245 46.03 -1.90 13.18
CA VAL A 245 44.56 -2.12 13.38
C VAL A 245 44.46 -3.25 14.40
N ASP A 246 43.97 -2.94 15.60
CA ASP A 246 43.80 -3.86 16.72
C ASP A 246 45.08 -4.66 17.07
N GLY A 247 46.27 -4.07 16.84
CA GLY A 247 47.56 -4.67 17.09
C GLY A 247 48.16 -5.50 15.92
N GLU A 248 47.52 -5.46 14.73
CA GLU A 248 47.98 -6.09 13.51
C GLU A 248 48.33 -5.01 12.45
N GLU A 249 49.45 -5.16 11.75
CA GLU A 249 49.87 -4.16 10.73
C GLU A 249 49.10 -4.41 9.43
N TRP A 250 48.24 -3.46 9.04
CA TRP A 250 47.41 -3.51 7.82
C TRP A 250 47.83 -2.45 6.81
N ILE A 251 47.63 -2.79 5.54
CA ILE A 251 47.71 -1.84 4.42
C ILE A 251 46.31 -1.70 3.84
N ILE A 252 45.76 -0.50 3.93
CA ILE A 252 44.38 -0.16 3.53
C ILE A 252 44.34 1.22 2.86
N SER A 253 43.20 1.59 2.24
CA SER A 253 43.01 2.96 1.75
C SER A 253 42.94 3.96 2.92
N ALA A 254 43.25 5.23 2.64
CA ALA A 254 43.14 6.27 3.66
C ALA A 254 41.70 6.47 4.15
N ALA A 255 40.71 6.29 3.24
CA ALA A 255 39.29 6.36 3.57
C ALA A 255 38.83 5.22 4.51
N ALA A 256 39.37 4.03 4.39
CA ALA A 256 39.06 2.89 5.24
C ALA A 256 39.39 3.12 6.72
N VAL A 257 40.32 4.03 7.04
CA VAL A 257 40.68 4.34 8.42
C VAL A 257 39.48 4.83 9.23
N GLU A 258 38.80 5.87 8.75
CA GLU A 258 37.66 6.44 9.43
C GLU A 258 36.51 5.44 9.54
N LYS A 259 36.26 4.65 8.47
CA LYS A 259 35.21 3.61 8.47
C LYS A 259 35.51 2.51 9.51
N LEU A 260 36.73 2.09 9.65
CA LEU A 260 37.14 1.09 10.67
C LEU A 260 37.07 1.65 12.08
N GLU A 261 37.46 2.93 12.31
CA GLU A 261 37.33 3.60 13.59
C GLU A 261 35.86 3.70 14.02
N LEU A 262 34.95 4.05 13.08
CA LEU A 262 33.50 4.06 13.31
C LEU A 262 32.96 2.67 13.68
N GLN A 263 33.62 1.60 13.24
CA GLN A 263 33.24 0.22 13.53
C GLN A 263 33.97 -0.36 14.77
N ALA A 264 34.36 0.52 15.67
CA ALA A 264 34.98 0.20 16.97
C ALA A 264 36.35 -0.52 16.85
N ARG A 265 37.10 -0.29 15.77
CA ARG A 265 38.50 -0.74 15.64
C ARG A 265 39.44 0.33 16.18
N ASP A 266 40.54 -0.11 16.81
CA ASP A 266 41.64 0.76 17.21
C ASP A 266 42.62 0.91 16.06
N VAL A 267 42.63 2.07 15.37
CA VAL A 267 43.41 2.31 14.17
C VAL A 267 44.51 3.37 14.44
N THR A 268 45.74 3.03 14.24
CA THR A 268 46.87 3.97 14.35
C THR A 268 47.65 4.00 13.03
N VAL A 269 47.53 5.11 12.28
CA VAL A 269 48.25 5.30 11.02
C VAL A 269 49.75 5.50 11.26
N ASN A 270 50.54 4.63 10.69
CA ASN A 270 52.03 4.65 10.75
C ASN A 270 52.65 5.41 9.59
N ARG A 271 52.10 5.24 8.39
CA ARG A 271 52.63 5.81 7.15
C ARG A 271 51.53 5.99 6.11
N THR A 272 51.66 7.06 5.30
CA THR A 272 50.80 7.29 4.12
C THR A 272 51.65 7.19 2.84
N PHE A 273 51.08 6.61 1.77
CA PHE A 273 51.76 6.44 0.48
C PHE A 273 50.71 6.31 -0.65
N THR A 274 51.14 6.36 -1.90
CA THR A 274 50.24 6.16 -3.05
C THR A 274 50.22 4.70 -3.50
N GLY A 275 49.10 4.23 -4.07
CA GLY A 275 48.98 2.85 -4.53
C GLY A 275 50.07 2.38 -5.49
N GLN A 276 50.75 3.35 -6.16
CA GLN A 276 51.89 3.06 -7.05
C GLN A 276 53.00 2.25 -6.36
N GLU A 277 53.18 2.38 -5.03
CA GLU A 277 54.22 1.64 -4.31
C GLU A 277 53.91 0.14 -4.20
N LEU A 278 52.65 -0.26 -4.29
CA LEU A 278 52.21 -1.66 -4.25
C LEU A 278 52.03 -2.29 -5.64
N VAL A 279 51.90 -1.48 -6.68
CA VAL A 279 51.77 -1.99 -8.05
C VAL A 279 53.00 -2.84 -8.42
N GLY A 280 52.76 -4.04 -8.93
CA GLY A 280 53.79 -5.01 -9.31
C GLY A 280 54.37 -5.82 -8.12
N LYS A 281 53.87 -5.60 -6.89
CA LYS A 281 54.19 -6.45 -5.74
C LYS A 281 53.32 -7.71 -5.74
N THR A 282 53.70 -8.66 -4.92
CA THR A 282 52.94 -9.89 -4.70
C THR A 282 52.44 -9.99 -3.29
N VAL A 283 51.25 -10.58 -3.15
CA VAL A 283 50.61 -10.90 -1.88
C VAL A 283 50.30 -12.38 -1.80
N GLU A 284 50.34 -12.96 -0.60
CA GLU A 284 50.09 -14.38 -0.38
C GLU A 284 48.61 -14.58 0.00
N ASN A 285 47.88 -15.40 -0.75
CA ASN A 285 46.50 -15.77 -0.45
C ASN A 285 46.46 -16.63 0.84
N PRO A 286 45.71 -16.24 1.86
CA PRO A 286 45.78 -16.89 3.17
C PRO A 286 45.24 -18.34 3.15
N ILE A 287 44.43 -18.72 2.15
CA ILE A 287 43.82 -20.03 2.04
C ILE A 287 44.58 -20.98 1.16
N THR A 288 45.15 -20.48 0.06
CA THR A 288 45.87 -21.33 -0.90
C THR A 288 47.39 -21.32 -0.68
N GLY A 289 47.93 -20.30 0.00
CA GLY A 289 49.38 -20.06 0.16
C GLY A 289 50.07 -19.62 -1.14
N GLU A 290 49.33 -19.30 -2.17
CA GLU A 290 49.86 -18.87 -3.45
C GLU A 290 50.09 -17.37 -3.49
N SER A 291 51.13 -16.93 -4.19
CA SER A 291 51.42 -15.52 -4.40
C SER A 291 50.68 -15.01 -5.63
N VAL A 292 49.94 -13.93 -5.49
CA VAL A 292 49.25 -13.24 -6.58
C VAL A 292 49.80 -11.83 -6.77
N LEU A 293 49.76 -11.35 -8.02
CA LEU A 293 50.34 -10.06 -8.42
C LEU A 293 49.33 -8.94 -8.25
N ILE A 294 49.73 -7.77 -7.73
CA ILE A 294 48.94 -6.55 -7.67
C ILE A 294 49.10 -5.78 -8.99
N LEU A 295 48.02 -5.58 -9.72
CA LEU A 295 47.95 -4.87 -10.99
C LEU A 295 47.35 -3.46 -10.82
N PRO A 296 47.82 -2.48 -11.65
CA PRO A 296 47.25 -1.12 -11.61
C PRO A 296 45.90 -1.07 -12.31
N ALA A 297 44.88 -0.48 -11.64
CA ALA A 297 43.56 -0.31 -12.22
C ALA A 297 42.96 1.04 -11.81
N SER A 298 42.49 1.82 -12.78
CA SER A 298 41.87 3.13 -12.54
C SER A 298 40.37 3.01 -12.18
N PHE A 299 39.78 1.84 -12.35
CA PHE A 299 38.38 1.57 -11.96
C PHE A 299 38.23 1.22 -10.47
N VAL A 300 39.36 0.88 -9.78
CA VAL A 300 39.28 0.65 -8.32
C VAL A 300 39.03 1.97 -7.63
N ASP A 301 37.95 2.03 -6.84
CA ASP A 301 37.65 3.18 -6.00
C ASP A 301 38.32 3.03 -4.62
N PRO A 302 39.31 3.93 -4.28
CA PRO A 302 39.89 3.90 -2.94
C PRO A 302 38.97 4.26 -1.80
N GLU A 303 37.80 4.89 -2.10
CA GLU A 303 36.77 5.22 -1.10
C GLU A 303 35.90 4.01 -0.73
N ASN A 304 35.93 2.94 -1.54
CA ASN A 304 35.12 1.75 -1.29
C ASN A 304 35.91 0.71 -0.47
N ALA A 305 35.29 0.26 0.64
CA ALA A 305 35.83 -0.76 1.56
C ALA A 305 37.30 -0.52 1.93
N THR A 306 38.21 -1.44 1.63
CA THR A 306 39.64 -1.32 1.91
C THR A 306 40.47 -0.73 0.76
N GLY A 307 39.82 -0.41 -0.37
CA GLY A 307 40.43 0.22 -1.54
C GLY A 307 41.34 -0.70 -2.35
N ILE A 308 41.42 -2.01 -2.05
CA ILE A 308 42.19 -3.01 -2.79
C ILE A 308 41.30 -4.21 -3.06
N VAL A 309 41.22 -4.63 -4.33
CA VAL A 309 40.24 -5.63 -4.78
C VAL A 309 40.94 -6.92 -5.19
N MET A 310 40.50 -8.05 -4.65
CA MET A 310 40.88 -9.37 -5.13
C MET A 310 40.17 -9.71 -6.44
N SER A 311 40.84 -10.33 -7.40
CA SER A 311 40.29 -10.64 -8.72
C SER A 311 40.07 -12.13 -8.91
N VAL A 312 38.83 -12.49 -9.31
CA VAL A 312 38.41 -13.88 -9.55
C VAL A 312 37.81 -14.02 -10.96
N PRO A 313 38.65 -13.90 -12.01
CA PRO A 313 38.19 -13.80 -13.41
C PRO A 313 37.42 -15.03 -13.92
N GLY A 314 37.52 -16.17 -13.25
CA GLY A 314 36.70 -17.35 -13.60
C GLY A 314 35.20 -17.21 -13.27
N HIS A 315 34.86 -16.34 -12.28
CA HIS A 315 33.50 -16.25 -11.66
C HIS A 315 32.98 -14.81 -11.52
N SER A 316 33.75 -13.82 -11.97
CA SER A 316 33.36 -12.41 -12.03
C SER A 316 33.54 -11.86 -13.44
N PRO A 317 32.50 -11.51 -14.18
CA PRO A 317 32.57 -10.84 -15.47
C PRO A 317 33.43 -9.57 -15.45
N ASP A 318 33.30 -8.75 -14.39
CA ASP A 318 34.13 -7.56 -14.19
C ASP A 318 35.64 -7.90 -14.15
N ASP A 319 35.99 -8.89 -13.34
CA ASP A 319 37.37 -9.33 -13.20
C ASP A 319 37.91 -9.97 -14.46
N TRP A 320 37.06 -10.69 -15.21
CA TRP A 320 37.42 -11.24 -16.50
C TRP A 320 37.83 -10.14 -17.47
N VAL A 321 36.97 -9.14 -17.66
CA VAL A 321 37.20 -8.01 -18.56
C VAL A 321 38.43 -7.21 -18.11
N ALA A 322 38.56 -6.96 -16.80
CA ALA A 322 39.69 -6.24 -16.22
C ALA A 322 41.01 -6.97 -16.45
N LEU A 323 41.06 -8.29 -16.26
CA LEU A 323 42.28 -9.08 -16.47
C LEU A 323 42.66 -9.12 -17.96
N GLU A 324 41.70 -9.32 -18.87
CA GLU A 324 41.97 -9.33 -20.31
C GLU A 324 42.45 -7.96 -20.78
N ALA A 325 41.85 -6.86 -20.32
CA ALA A 325 42.35 -5.51 -20.60
C ALA A 325 43.76 -5.28 -20.08
N ALA A 326 44.06 -5.76 -18.86
CA ALA A 326 45.44 -5.65 -18.30
C ALA A 326 46.48 -6.45 -19.10
N LYS A 327 46.10 -7.62 -19.67
CA LYS A 327 46.99 -8.41 -20.55
C LYS A 327 47.26 -7.69 -21.86
N GLU A 328 46.36 -6.90 -22.40
CA GLU A 328 46.49 -6.17 -23.64
C GLU A 328 47.30 -4.87 -23.50
N ASP A 329 47.20 -4.19 -22.33
CA ASP A 329 47.87 -2.91 -22.07
C ASP A 329 49.33 -3.08 -21.62
N THR A 330 50.16 -3.63 -22.51
CA THR A 330 51.61 -3.88 -22.26
C THR A 330 52.38 -2.61 -21.99
N ASP A 331 52.04 -1.48 -22.60
CA ASP A 331 52.72 -0.20 -22.40
C ASP A 331 52.55 0.28 -20.95
N ARG A 332 51.36 0.13 -20.38
CA ARG A 332 51.08 0.49 -18.98
C ARG A 332 51.79 -0.44 -18.00
N LEU A 333 51.82 -1.74 -18.31
CA LEU A 333 52.56 -2.70 -17.47
C LEU A 333 54.05 -2.35 -17.42
N GLU A 334 54.71 -2.02 -18.58
CA GLU A 334 56.11 -1.61 -18.66
C GLU A 334 56.37 -0.29 -17.91
N GLU A 335 55.44 0.67 -17.94
CA GLU A 335 55.53 1.93 -17.17
C GLU A 335 55.66 1.67 -15.67
N PHE A 336 54.91 0.69 -15.14
CA PHE A 336 54.98 0.27 -13.74
C PHE A 336 56.06 -0.75 -13.45
N GLY A 337 56.86 -1.15 -14.46
CA GLY A 337 57.95 -2.13 -14.31
C GLY A 337 57.45 -3.57 -14.10
N ILE A 338 56.23 -3.89 -14.55
CA ILE A 338 55.67 -5.23 -14.52
C ILE A 338 56.02 -5.95 -15.81
N ASP A 339 56.45 -7.23 -15.71
CA ASP A 339 56.72 -8.07 -16.86
C ASP A 339 55.42 -8.48 -17.57
N PRO A 340 55.14 -8.02 -18.81
CA PRO A 340 53.93 -8.38 -19.54
C PRO A 340 53.76 -9.90 -19.75
N GLU A 341 54.88 -10.67 -19.85
CA GLU A 341 54.81 -12.13 -19.99
C GLU A 341 54.24 -12.78 -18.71
N ALA A 342 54.52 -12.21 -17.54
CA ALA A 342 53.98 -12.69 -16.26
C ALA A 342 52.47 -12.46 -16.15
N VAL A 343 51.98 -11.29 -16.62
CA VAL A 343 50.54 -11.00 -16.62
C VAL A 343 49.79 -11.84 -17.67
N ALA A 344 50.37 -11.99 -18.87
CA ALA A 344 49.81 -12.86 -19.91
C ALA A 344 49.70 -14.34 -19.49
N ALA A 345 50.53 -14.77 -18.53
CA ALA A 345 50.54 -16.13 -17.99
C ALA A 345 49.50 -16.36 -16.88
N ILE A 346 48.79 -15.33 -16.44
CA ILE A 346 47.70 -15.47 -15.44
C ILE A 346 46.52 -16.18 -16.10
N GLU A 347 46.19 -17.37 -15.61
CA GLU A 347 45.08 -18.18 -16.07
C GLU A 347 43.93 -18.12 -15.05
N PRO A 348 42.67 -17.86 -15.46
CA PRO A 348 41.51 -17.95 -14.61
C PRO A 348 41.35 -19.33 -13.96
N ARG A 349 40.70 -19.38 -12.79
CA ARG A 349 40.49 -20.63 -12.06
C ARG A 349 38.99 -20.88 -11.94
N SER A 350 38.62 -22.11 -12.21
CA SER A 350 37.23 -22.57 -12.07
C SER A 350 37.06 -23.27 -10.72
N ILE A 351 36.27 -22.70 -9.84
CA ILE A 351 36.09 -23.16 -8.47
C ILE A 351 34.63 -23.54 -8.14
N ILE A 352 33.69 -23.14 -8.99
CA ILE A 352 32.26 -23.38 -8.88
C ILE A 352 31.79 -24.08 -10.16
N ASP A 353 30.92 -25.07 -10.03
CA ASP A 353 30.19 -25.69 -11.14
C ASP A 353 28.73 -25.21 -11.10
N VAL A 354 28.25 -24.64 -12.22
CA VAL A 354 26.85 -24.16 -12.33
C VAL A 354 26.24 -24.61 -13.66
N GLU A 355 25.02 -25.07 -13.62
CA GLU A 355 24.32 -25.57 -14.80
C GLU A 355 24.06 -24.44 -15.82
N GLY A 356 24.35 -24.67 -17.09
CA GLY A 356 24.16 -23.72 -18.19
C GLY A 356 25.38 -22.90 -18.57
N TYR A 357 26.46 -22.96 -17.78
CA TYR A 357 27.77 -22.35 -18.10
C TYR A 357 28.83 -23.42 -18.33
N GLY A 358 29.90 -23.00 -19.02
CA GLY A 358 31.08 -23.83 -19.21
C GLY A 358 32.02 -23.79 -18.02
N GLU A 359 33.34 -23.95 -18.30
CA GLU A 359 34.36 -23.99 -17.25
C GLU A 359 34.52 -22.64 -16.51
N PHE A 360 34.26 -21.52 -17.21
CA PHE A 360 34.36 -20.16 -16.69
C PHE A 360 33.07 -19.40 -16.93
N PRO A 361 32.14 -19.39 -15.97
CA PRO A 361 30.87 -18.66 -16.10
C PRO A 361 31.03 -17.18 -16.46
N ALA A 362 32.01 -16.51 -15.90
CA ALA A 362 32.34 -15.12 -16.22
C ALA A 362 32.61 -14.88 -17.70
N LYS A 363 33.43 -15.74 -18.31
CA LYS A 363 33.72 -15.67 -19.74
C LYS A 363 32.48 -15.87 -20.59
N ASP A 364 31.72 -16.91 -20.28
CA ASP A 364 30.54 -17.26 -21.06
C ASP A 364 29.50 -16.14 -21.02
N ALA A 365 29.36 -15.47 -19.88
CA ALA A 365 28.48 -14.30 -19.72
C ALA A 365 28.99 -13.10 -20.53
N VAL A 366 30.28 -12.76 -20.43
CA VAL A 366 30.90 -11.67 -21.22
C VAL A 366 30.68 -11.91 -22.73
N GLU A 367 30.88 -13.15 -23.21
CA GLU A 367 30.64 -13.50 -24.61
C GLU A 367 29.15 -13.44 -25.00
N ALA A 368 28.24 -13.87 -24.12
CA ALA A 368 26.81 -13.90 -24.37
C ALA A 368 26.19 -12.49 -24.44
N PHE A 369 26.64 -11.58 -23.57
CA PHE A 369 26.20 -10.18 -23.55
C PHE A 369 26.95 -9.31 -24.54
N GLY A 370 28.06 -9.81 -25.13
CA GLY A 370 28.87 -9.11 -26.13
C GLY A 370 29.66 -7.93 -25.55
N ILE A 371 30.12 -8.07 -24.31
CA ILE A 371 30.86 -7.04 -23.57
C ILE A 371 32.28 -6.94 -24.07
N GLU A 372 32.75 -5.71 -24.38
CA GLU A 372 34.06 -5.43 -24.93
C GLU A 372 35.00 -4.65 -23.99
N SER A 373 34.43 -3.99 -22.94
CA SER A 373 35.25 -3.17 -22.02
C SER A 373 34.62 -3.04 -20.65
N GLN A 374 35.36 -2.51 -19.66
CA GLN A 374 34.90 -2.20 -18.30
C GLN A 374 33.81 -1.12 -18.27
N ASP A 375 33.74 -0.25 -19.28
CA ASP A 375 32.72 0.81 -19.36
C ASP A 375 31.43 0.36 -20.08
N ASP A 376 31.30 -0.92 -20.42
CA ASP A 376 30.11 -1.44 -21.11
C ASP A 376 28.93 -1.50 -20.16
N PRO A 377 27.80 -0.83 -20.47
CA PRO A 377 26.64 -0.82 -19.58
C PRO A 377 25.99 -2.19 -19.37
N ALA A 378 26.26 -3.19 -20.20
CA ALA A 378 25.80 -4.56 -20.02
C ALA A 378 26.64 -5.37 -19.02
N LEU A 379 27.79 -4.86 -18.57
CA LEU A 379 28.69 -5.56 -17.66
C LEU A 379 28.05 -5.82 -16.30
N GLU A 380 27.32 -4.85 -15.76
CA GLU A 380 26.61 -4.97 -14.49
C GLU A 380 25.54 -6.07 -14.55
N GLU A 381 24.71 -6.09 -15.62
CA GLU A 381 23.67 -7.12 -15.81
C GLU A 381 24.28 -8.52 -15.93
N ALA A 382 25.37 -8.66 -16.67
CA ALA A 382 26.10 -9.93 -16.82
C ALA A 382 26.69 -10.42 -15.49
N THR A 383 27.26 -9.51 -14.69
CA THR A 383 27.80 -9.80 -13.36
C THR A 383 26.70 -10.27 -12.40
N GLN A 384 25.57 -9.55 -12.34
CA GLN A 384 24.43 -9.95 -11.53
C GLN A 384 23.86 -11.32 -11.93
N GLU A 385 23.75 -11.60 -13.23
CA GLU A 385 23.27 -12.90 -13.70
C GLU A 385 24.19 -14.04 -13.25
N VAL A 386 25.49 -13.91 -13.38
CA VAL A 386 26.46 -14.92 -12.95
C VAL A 386 26.37 -15.12 -11.44
N TYR A 387 26.39 -14.03 -10.67
CA TYR A 387 26.35 -14.06 -9.20
C TYR A 387 25.11 -14.74 -8.66
N ASN A 388 23.93 -14.39 -9.19
CA ASN A 388 22.68 -14.99 -8.77
C ASN A 388 22.61 -16.50 -9.07
N ARG A 389 23.07 -16.91 -10.26
CA ARG A 389 23.05 -18.33 -10.61
C ARG A 389 24.05 -19.14 -9.80
N GLU A 390 25.25 -18.60 -9.59
CA GLU A 390 26.23 -19.27 -8.76
C GLU A 390 25.79 -19.39 -7.32
N PHE A 391 25.16 -18.36 -6.75
CA PHE A 391 24.67 -18.40 -5.39
C PHE A 391 23.60 -19.48 -5.19
N HIS A 392 22.53 -19.47 -5.98
CA HIS A 392 21.39 -20.35 -5.78
C HIS A 392 21.56 -21.78 -6.32
N SER A 393 22.46 -22.00 -7.28
CA SER A 393 22.60 -23.31 -7.93
C SER A 393 24.04 -23.75 -8.17
N GLY A 394 25.01 -22.89 -7.88
CA GLY A 394 26.44 -23.21 -8.00
C GLY A 394 26.89 -24.14 -6.90
N THR A 395 27.68 -25.16 -7.28
CA THR A 395 28.25 -26.11 -6.33
C THR A 395 29.77 -25.98 -6.27
N LEU A 396 30.32 -26.04 -5.06
CA LEU A 396 31.73 -25.91 -4.81
C LEU A 396 32.55 -27.14 -5.36
N LYS A 397 33.65 -26.88 -6.03
CA LYS A 397 34.51 -27.93 -6.61
C LYS A 397 35.32 -28.67 -5.53
N PRO A 398 35.94 -29.83 -5.86
CA PRO A 398 36.63 -30.68 -4.89
C PRO A 398 37.75 -30.00 -4.08
N MET A 399 38.26 -28.86 -4.52
CA MET A 399 39.28 -28.10 -3.78
C MET A 399 38.75 -27.49 -2.44
N TYR A 400 37.42 -27.48 -2.24
CA TYR A 400 36.78 -27.04 -0.98
C TYR A 400 36.64 -28.17 0.03
N GLU A 401 37.21 -29.34 -0.22
CA GLU A 401 37.31 -30.46 0.71
C GLU A 401 35.94 -30.91 1.26
N GLU A 402 35.61 -30.59 2.53
CA GLU A 402 34.38 -30.97 3.17
C GLU A 402 33.14 -30.28 2.60
N TYR A 403 33.29 -29.09 2.00
CA TYR A 403 32.23 -28.34 1.33
C TYR A 403 32.06 -28.68 -0.16
N ALA A 404 32.86 -29.62 -0.68
CA ALA A 404 32.85 -29.98 -2.10
C ALA A 404 31.52 -30.64 -2.50
N GLY A 405 30.86 -30.08 -3.51
CA GLY A 405 29.60 -30.55 -4.05
C GLY A 405 28.35 -29.97 -3.36
N GLU A 406 28.54 -29.17 -2.32
CA GLU A 406 27.47 -28.43 -1.68
C GLU A 406 27.14 -27.17 -2.47
N VAL A 407 25.86 -26.70 -2.37
CA VAL A 407 25.38 -25.47 -2.98
C VAL A 407 25.88 -24.29 -2.16
N ILE A 408 26.28 -23.20 -2.84
CA ILE A 408 26.86 -22.02 -2.18
C ILE A 408 25.90 -21.42 -1.15
N GLU A 409 24.64 -21.27 -1.50
CA GLU A 409 23.58 -20.76 -0.62
C GLU A 409 23.53 -21.48 0.74
N ASP A 410 23.77 -22.81 0.73
CA ASP A 410 23.66 -23.64 1.93
C ASP A 410 24.92 -23.62 2.82
N VAL A 411 26.11 -23.24 2.27
CA VAL A 411 27.38 -23.42 2.99
C VAL A 411 28.24 -22.16 3.11
N ARG A 412 27.79 -21.05 2.55
CA ARG A 412 28.57 -19.80 2.49
C ARG A 412 28.90 -19.26 3.88
N GLU A 413 27.95 -19.25 4.79
CA GLU A 413 28.12 -18.77 6.15
C GLU A 413 29.06 -19.69 6.94
N ASP A 414 28.87 -21.00 6.87
CA ASP A 414 29.73 -21.99 7.52
C ASP A 414 31.16 -21.89 7.04
N LEU A 415 31.37 -21.60 5.74
CA LEU A 415 32.68 -21.44 5.13
C LEU A 415 33.37 -20.15 5.58
N ASP A 416 32.61 -19.05 5.69
CA ASP A 416 33.09 -17.77 6.19
C ASP A 416 33.53 -17.89 7.65
N GLU A 417 32.66 -18.42 8.53
CA GLU A 417 32.96 -18.68 9.94
C GLU A 417 34.16 -19.60 10.13
N HIS A 418 34.30 -20.63 9.28
CA HIS A 418 35.43 -21.54 9.30
C HIS A 418 36.75 -20.80 9.07
N PHE A 419 36.84 -19.94 8.06
CA PHE A 419 38.08 -19.20 7.74
C PHE A 419 38.31 -18.03 8.71
N GLN A 420 37.26 -17.41 9.25
CA GLN A 420 37.35 -16.44 10.36
C GLN A 420 37.97 -17.09 11.60
N SER A 421 37.52 -18.29 11.98
CA SER A 421 38.06 -19.03 13.12
C SER A 421 39.57 -19.37 12.98
N GLN A 422 40.05 -19.44 11.73
CA GLN A 422 41.48 -19.62 11.42
C GLN A 422 42.30 -18.31 11.38
N GLY A 423 41.63 -17.17 11.52
CA GLY A 423 42.23 -15.84 11.41
C GLY A 423 42.58 -15.41 9.97
N ALA A 424 42.09 -16.12 8.96
CA ALA A 424 42.26 -15.80 7.56
C ALA A 424 41.29 -14.72 7.04
N PHE A 425 40.13 -14.62 7.67
CA PHE A 425 39.09 -13.65 7.34
C PHE A 425 38.81 -12.73 8.55
N ASP A 426 38.24 -11.56 8.24
CA ASP A 426 37.74 -10.57 9.16
C ASP A 426 36.48 -9.93 8.55
N GLY A 427 35.82 -9.00 9.22
CA GLY A 427 34.60 -8.37 8.73
C GLY A 427 34.62 -6.85 8.75
N MET A 428 33.92 -6.24 7.78
CA MET A 428 33.69 -4.80 7.69
C MET A 428 32.30 -4.55 7.14
N HIS A 429 31.60 -3.55 7.64
CA HIS A 429 30.29 -3.17 7.13
C HIS A 429 30.39 -1.90 6.28
N GLU A 430 29.57 -1.83 5.22
CA GLU A 430 29.43 -0.64 4.39
C GLU A 430 28.00 -0.58 3.81
N PHE A 431 27.63 0.55 3.19
CA PHE A 431 26.35 0.63 2.48
C PHE A 431 26.50 0.17 1.03
N SER A 432 25.39 -0.31 0.44
CA SER A 432 25.32 -0.69 -0.98
C SER A 432 25.48 0.50 -1.94
N GLU A 433 25.20 1.72 -1.46
CA GLU A 433 25.33 2.99 -2.19
C GLU A 433 25.62 4.14 -1.22
N GLU A 434 25.99 5.30 -1.76
CA GLU A 434 26.22 6.51 -0.96
C GLU A 434 24.94 6.96 -0.24
N VAL A 435 25.05 7.25 1.06
CA VAL A 435 23.93 7.68 1.90
C VAL A 435 24.20 9.07 2.46
N VAL A 436 23.23 9.99 2.25
CA VAL A 436 23.34 11.38 2.69
C VAL A 436 22.25 11.72 3.69
N CYS A 437 22.61 12.24 4.86
CA CYS A 437 21.69 12.74 5.86
C CYS A 437 20.98 14.02 5.42
N ARG A 438 19.80 14.29 5.95
CA ARG A 438 19.09 15.57 5.73
C ARG A 438 19.85 16.79 6.21
N CYS A 439 20.87 16.66 7.05
CA CYS A 439 21.79 17.74 7.41
C CYS A 439 22.83 18.03 6.31
N GLY A 440 22.94 17.16 5.28
CA GLY A 440 23.93 17.21 4.22
C GLY A 440 25.23 16.46 4.52
N GLY A 441 25.36 15.82 5.71
CA GLY A 441 26.50 15.01 6.10
C GLY A 441 26.44 13.60 5.51
N ALA A 442 27.61 12.97 5.29
CA ALA A 442 27.69 11.57 4.91
C ALA A 442 27.15 10.67 6.04
N VAL A 443 26.51 9.58 5.66
CA VAL A 443 26.06 8.55 6.58
C VAL A 443 26.90 7.30 6.35
N GLU A 444 27.62 6.87 7.39
CA GLU A 444 28.49 5.70 7.37
C GLU A 444 27.96 4.61 8.29
N VAL A 445 28.45 3.38 8.12
CA VAL A 445 28.14 2.30 9.05
C VAL A 445 29.04 2.39 10.28
N ALA A 446 28.46 2.66 11.45
CA ALA A 446 29.17 2.64 12.70
C ALA A 446 28.74 1.45 13.57
N LYS A 447 29.66 0.85 14.35
CA LYS A 447 29.33 -0.08 15.42
C LYS A 447 29.31 0.66 16.75
N GLN A 448 28.14 0.77 17.35
CA GLN A 448 27.99 1.45 18.63
C GLN A 448 27.43 0.51 19.71
N GLU A 449 27.84 0.73 20.95
CA GLU A 449 27.22 0.08 22.08
C GLU A 449 25.83 0.68 22.29
N THR A 450 24.81 0.00 21.82
CA THR A 450 23.42 0.46 21.81
C THR A 450 22.49 -0.57 22.45
N TRP A 451 21.27 -0.13 22.80
CA TRP A 451 20.17 -1.02 23.15
C TRP A 451 19.39 -1.38 21.91
N PHE A 452 19.07 -2.66 21.74
CA PHE A 452 18.32 -3.14 20.59
C PHE A 452 17.24 -4.13 21.00
N LEU A 453 16.17 -4.17 20.20
CA LEU A 453 15.10 -5.15 20.26
C LEU A 453 15.54 -6.41 19.49
N THR A 454 15.37 -7.59 20.12
CA THR A 454 15.81 -8.89 19.59
C THR A 454 14.70 -9.53 18.75
N TYR A 455 14.35 -8.91 17.63
CA TYR A 455 13.33 -9.47 16.71
C TYR A 455 13.76 -10.79 16.07
N SER A 456 15.02 -11.18 16.16
CA SER A 456 15.55 -12.50 15.79
C SER A 456 15.07 -13.65 16.68
N ASP A 457 14.45 -13.40 17.83
CA ASP A 457 13.93 -14.44 18.72
C ASP A 457 12.82 -15.26 18.04
N GLU A 458 13.07 -16.56 17.85
CA GLU A 458 12.18 -17.45 17.12
C GLU A 458 10.80 -17.66 17.78
N ASP A 459 10.73 -17.63 19.14
CA ASP A 459 9.44 -17.74 19.84
C ASP A 459 8.61 -16.45 19.61
N TRP A 460 9.26 -15.29 19.56
CA TRP A 460 8.62 -14.02 19.27
C TRP A 460 8.13 -13.96 17.81
N LYS A 461 8.99 -14.36 16.86
CA LYS A 461 8.61 -14.51 15.44
C LYS A 461 7.42 -15.45 15.25
N ALA A 462 7.43 -16.61 15.94
CA ALA A 462 6.35 -17.59 15.84
C ALA A 462 5.00 -16.99 16.28
N ARG A 463 4.96 -16.31 17.46
CA ARG A 463 3.74 -15.65 17.95
C ARG A 463 3.28 -14.52 17.01
N THR A 464 4.23 -13.77 16.43
CA THR A 464 3.90 -12.71 15.46
C THR A 464 3.29 -13.27 14.19
N ARG A 465 3.79 -14.43 13.71
CA ARG A 465 3.19 -15.14 12.56
C ARG A 465 1.75 -15.61 12.86
N GLU A 466 1.44 -16.01 14.09
CA GLU A 466 0.07 -16.36 14.50
C GLU A 466 -0.89 -15.15 14.36
N ILE A 467 -0.44 -13.92 14.69
CA ILE A 467 -1.24 -12.72 14.45
C ILE A 467 -1.48 -12.53 12.95
N VAL A 468 -0.43 -12.63 12.14
CA VAL A 468 -0.54 -12.44 10.67
C VAL A 468 -1.47 -13.48 10.04
N GLU A 469 -1.47 -14.72 10.54
CA GLU A 469 -2.37 -15.77 10.07
C GLU A 469 -3.84 -15.47 10.40
N GLY A 470 -4.09 -14.92 11.61
CA GLY A 470 -5.45 -14.66 12.12
C GLY A 470 -6.04 -13.33 11.71
N MET A 471 -5.25 -12.33 11.30
CA MET A 471 -5.73 -10.99 10.97
C MET A 471 -6.21 -10.88 9.52
N ASP A 472 -7.09 -9.91 9.24
CA ASP A 472 -7.46 -9.51 7.89
C ASP A 472 -6.34 -8.63 7.28
N ALA A 473 -5.68 -9.12 6.24
CA ALA A 473 -4.73 -8.32 5.45
C ALA A 473 -5.44 -7.77 4.20
N ILE A 474 -5.56 -6.45 4.10
CA ILE A 474 -6.24 -5.81 2.98
C ILE A 474 -5.27 -4.88 2.22
N PRO A 475 -4.96 -5.16 0.94
CA PRO A 475 -5.36 -6.36 0.18
C PRO A 475 -4.63 -7.63 0.63
N GLU A 476 -5.22 -8.79 0.42
CA GLU A 476 -4.73 -10.09 0.91
C GLU A 476 -3.27 -10.41 0.50
N ASN A 477 -2.84 -9.96 -0.67
CA ASN A 477 -1.47 -10.18 -1.13
C ASN A 477 -0.38 -9.50 -0.29
N THR A 478 -0.75 -8.59 0.63
CA THR A 478 0.21 -7.98 1.58
C THR A 478 0.61 -8.93 2.71
N ARG A 479 -0.14 -10.01 2.96
CA ARG A 479 0.16 -11.02 3.98
C ARG A 479 1.55 -11.64 3.80
N GLU A 480 1.94 -11.95 2.58
CA GLU A 480 3.26 -12.50 2.27
C GLU A 480 4.40 -11.52 2.59
N GLN A 481 4.15 -10.21 2.45
CA GLN A 481 5.15 -9.19 2.79
C GLN A 481 5.42 -9.15 4.31
N TYR A 482 4.38 -9.36 5.14
CA TYR A 482 4.56 -9.48 6.60
C TYR A 482 5.39 -10.71 6.95
N TYR A 483 5.10 -11.88 6.37
CA TYR A 483 5.88 -13.09 6.62
C TYR A 483 7.35 -12.89 6.21
N HIS A 484 7.60 -12.32 5.02
CA HIS A 484 8.95 -12.01 4.59
C HIS A 484 9.67 -11.05 5.55
N THR A 485 8.98 -10.00 6.01
CA THR A 485 9.57 -9.05 6.96
C THR A 485 9.87 -9.70 8.32
N ILE A 486 8.97 -10.54 8.85
CA ILE A 486 9.19 -11.27 10.10
C ILE A 486 10.41 -12.17 10.01
N ASP A 487 10.58 -12.88 8.88
CA ASP A 487 11.72 -13.77 8.66
C ASP A 487 13.05 -13.00 8.58
N TRP A 488 13.02 -11.85 7.90
CA TRP A 488 14.20 -11.02 7.68
C TRP A 488 14.62 -10.18 8.90
N LEU A 489 13.67 -9.74 9.75
CA LEU A 489 13.97 -8.89 10.90
C LEU A 489 14.86 -9.62 11.92
N ASN A 490 15.94 -8.92 12.30
CA ASN A 490 16.88 -9.35 13.32
C ASN A 490 16.90 -8.35 14.49
N GLU A 491 18.04 -7.78 14.85
CA GLU A 491 18.19 -6.78 15.90
C GLU A 491 17.83 -5.40 15.37
N TRP A 492 17.09 -4.64 16.19
CA TRP A 492 16.70 -3.27 15.84
C TRP A 492 17.19 -2.28 16.90
N PRO A 493 18.09 -1.33 16.56
CA PRO A 493 18.52 -0.29 17.49
C PRO A 493 17.35 0.62 17.87
N CYS A 494 16.94 0.54 19.15
CA CYS A 494 15.70 1.18 19.61
C CYS A 494 15.90 2.49 20.37
N ILE A 495 17.11 3.07 20.32
CA ILE A 495 17.47 4.30 21.02
C ILE A 495 18.21 5.29 20.12
N ARG A 496 18.23 6.57 20.55
CA ARG A 496 18.99 7.67 19.92
C ARG A 496 19.74 8.44 21.00
N ASN A 497 20.88 9.05 20.63
CA ASN A 497 21.70 9.85 21.53
C ASN A 497 21.02 11.18 21.92
N TYR A 498 20.18 11.75 21.04
CA TYR A 498 19.37 12.94 21.29
C TYR A 498 18.07 12.92 20.49
N GLY A 499 17.17 13.81 20.80
CA GLY A 499 15.88 13.96 20.13
C GLY A 499 14.77 14.29 21.12
N LEU A 500 13.55 14.45 20.57
CA LEU A 500 12.33 14.51 21.38
C LEU A 500 11.83 13.09 21.68
N GLY A 501 11.16 12.90 22.79
CA GLY A 501 10.53 11.65 23.16
C GLY A 501 10.83 11.16 24.56
N THR A 502 10.48 9.91 24.83
CA THR A 502 10.65 9.26 26.13
C THR A 502 12.11 8.86 26.34
N LYS A 503 12.66 9.21 27.50
CA LYS A 503 13.98 8.75 27.93
C LYS A 503 13.95 7.26 28.23
N LEU A 504 15.07 6.56 27.90
CA LEU A 504 15.22 5.16 28.28
C LEU A 504 15.26 5.05 29.84
N PRO A 505 14.36 4.30 30.47
CA PRO A 505 14.14 4.39 31.92
C PRO A 505 15.37 4.07 32.81
N TRP A 506 16.28 3.24 32.32
CA TRP A 506 17.50 2.80 33.04
C TRP A 506 18.80 3.39 32.48
N ASP A 507 18.69 4.25 31.43
CA ASP A 507 19.83 4.92 30.81
C ASP A 507 19.36 6.23 30.17
N GLU A 508 19.17 7.27 31.00
CA GLU A 508 18.54 8.55 30.64
C GLU A 508 19.36 9.39 29.64
N ASP A 509 20.59 8.98 29.33
CA ASP A 509 21.41 9.61 28.29
C ASP A 509 20.82 9.34 26.87
N PHE A 510 19.96 8.31 26.75
CA PHE A 510 19.32 7.93 25.51
C PHE A 510 17.82 8.27 25.46
N VAL A 511 17.33 8.50 24.27
CA VAL A 511 15.90 8.66 23.94
C VAL A 511 15.44 7.44 23.16
N ILE A 512 14.23 6.94 23.44
CA ILE A 512 13.63 5.83 22.70
C ILE A 512 13.33 6.31 21.27
N GLU A 513 13.62 5.46 20.31
CA GLU A 513 13.52 5.72 18.86
C GLU A 513 12.05 5.84 18.40
N PRO A 514 11.74 6.73 17.43
CA PRO A 514 10.35 7.04 17.04
C PRO A 514 9.49 5.87 16.55
N LEU A 515 10.05 4.92 15.80
CA LEU A 515 9.26 3.76 15.36
C LEU A 515 8.94 2.83 16.54
N SER A 516 9.86 2.73 17.49
CA SER A 516 9.74 1.84 18.64
C SER A 516 8.84 2.40 19.75
N ASP A 517 8.74 3.74 19.92
CA ASP A 517 7.83 4.38 20.88
C ASP A 517 6.37 4.45 20.41
N SER A 518 6.11 3.99 19.20
CA SER A 518 4.83 4.14 18.51
C SER A 518 4.13 2.82 18.16
N THR A 519 4.58 1.70 18.72
CA THR A 519 4.05 0.38 18.35
C THR A 519 2.73 0.03 19.03
N ILE A 520 2.42 0.54 20.22
CA ILE A 520 1.22 0.19 21.00
C ILE A 520 0.34 1.38 21.41
N TYR A 521 0.53 2.56 20.79
CA TYR A 521 -0.24 3.75 21.13
C TYR A 521 -1.75 3.61 20.92
N MET A 522 -2.18 2.60 20.16
CA MET A 522 -3.60 2.29 19.95
C MET A 522 -4.27 1.97 21.29
N SER A 523 -3.58 1.25 22.16
CA SER A 523 -4.11 0.96 23.51
C SER A 523 -4.24 2.23 24.36
N TYR A 524 -3.35 3.21 24.16
CA TYR A 524 -3.43 4.50 24.86
C TYR A 524 -4.63 5.35 24.39
N TYR A 525 -5.02 5.28 23.11
CA TYR A 525 -6.20 5.99 22.62
C TYR A 525 -7.48 5.65 23.37
N THR A 526 -7.62 4.40 23.83
CA THR A 526 -8.83 3.96 24.53
C THR A 526 -9.06 4.72 25.84
N ILE A 527 -7.97 5.17 26.47
CA ILE A 527 -7.99 5.80 27.79
C ILE A 527 -7.54 7.28 27.78
N ALA A 528 -7.08 7.80 26.63
CA ALA A 528 -6.40 9.10 26.54
C ALA A 528 -7.20 10.26 27.16
N HIS A 529 -8.52 10.30 26.96
CA HIS A 529 -9.38 11.38 27.49
C HIS A 529 -9.68 11.27 28.99
N ARG A 530 -9.36 10.16 29.63
CA ARG A 530 -9.61 9.92 31.06
C ARG A 530 -8.33 9.83 31.91
N ILE A 531 -7.20 9.46 31.28
CA ILE A 531 -5.92 9.36 31.98
C ILE A 531 -5.44 10.72 32.50
N ASP A 532 -5.94 11.82 31.93
CA ASP A 532 -5.68 13.19 32.40
C ASP A 532 -6.18 13.46 33.82
N ASP A 533 -7.17 12.71 34.27
CA ASP A 533 -7.69 12.80 35.64
C ASP A 533 -6.82 12.07 36.68
N VAL A 534 -5.86 11.24 36.24
CA VAL A 534 -4.89 10.53 37.09
C VAL A 534 -3.65 11.40 37.28
N PRO A 535 -3.19 11.65 38.55
CA PRO A 535 -1.94 12.36 38.78
C PRO A 535 -0.77 11.63 38.06
N THR A 536 0.13 12.37 37.44
CA THR A 536 1.24 11.78 36.68
C THR A 536 2.16 10.91 37.53
N GLU A 537 2.34 11.29 38.82
CA GLU A 537 3.12 10.51 39.80
C GLU A 537 2.51 9.15 40.16
N ASP A 538 1.20 8.97 39.94
CA ASP A 538 0.47 7.73 40.22
C ASP A 538 0.51 6.78 39.00
N LEU A 539 0.94 7.26 37.83
CA LEU A 539 1.14 6.45 36.63
C LEU A 539 2.43 5.62 36.75
N THR A 540 2.38 4.65 37.65
CA THR A 540 3.48 3.72 37.93
C THR A 540 3.40 2.49 37.03
N ARG A 541 4.41 1.63 37.13
CA ARG A 541 4.38 0.33 36.46
C ARG A 541 3.19 -0.52 36.92
N GLU A 542 2.95 -0.58 38.25
CA GLU A 542 1.84 -1.34 38.80
C GLU A 542 0.48 -0.80 38.35
N PHE A 543 0.37 0.51 38.12
CA PHE A 543 -0.83 1.11 37.50
C PHE A 543 -1.11 0.52 36.11
N PHE A 544 -0.09 0.51 35.21
CA PHE A 544 -0.26 -0.03 33.86
C PHE A 544 -0.37 -1.56 33.86
N ASP A 545 0.31 -2.28 34.75
CA ASP A 545 0.12 -3.72 34.91
C ASP A 545 -1.31 -4.05 35.36
N THR A 546 -1.90 -3.25 36.28
CA THR A 546 -3.32 -3.36 36.67
C THR A 546 -4.23 -3.08 35.48
N LEU A 547 -3.95 -2.02 34.72
CA LEU A 547 -4.73 -1.60 33.57
C LEU A 547 -4.76 -2.69 32.48
N PHE A 548 -3.59 -3.17 32.06
CA PHE A 548 -3.50 -4.06 30.90
C PHE A 548 -3.57 -5.55 31.24
N TYR A 549 -3.14 -5.96 32.44
CA TYR A 549 -3.13 -7.38 32.84
C TYR A 549 -4.16 -7.72 33.93
N GLY A 550 -4.79 -6.71 34.55
CA GLY A 550 -5.87 -6.91 35.52
C GLY A 550 -5.41 -7.04 36.97
N GLU A 551 -6.39 -7.21 37.87
CA GLU A 551 -6.18 -7.20 39.31
C GLU A 551 -5.27 -8.32 39.83
N GLU A 552 -5.15 -9.44 39.09
CA GLU A 552 -4.31 -10.57 39.51
C GLU A 552 -2.83 -10.37 39.19
N ALA A 553 -2.49 -9.35 38.38
CA ALA A 553 -1.11 -9.07 37.95
C ALA A 553 -0.26 -8.38 39.04
N VAL A 554 -0.88 -7.74 40.02
CA VAL A 554 -0.24 -6.96 41.05
C VAL A 554 -0.77 -7.30 42.44
N GLU A 555 0.01 -7.06 43.52
CA GLU A 555 -0.42 -7.34 44.89
C GLU A 555 -1.49 -6.35 45.39
N GLU A 556 -1.39 -5.07 45.03
CA GLU A 556 -2.32 -3.99 45.40
C GLU A 556 -2.81 -3.27 44.13
N PRO A 557 -3.90 -3.75 43.50
CA PRO A 557 -4.44 -3.15 42.29
C PRO A 557 -4.94 -1.71 42.49
N ASP A 558 -4.63 -0.83 41.55
CA ASP A 558 -5.11 0.55 41.55
C ASP A 558 -6.56 0.64 41.11
N GLU A 559 -7.45 1.29 41.91
CA GLU A 559 -8.89 1.40 41.59
C GLU A 559 -9.14 2.23 40.33
N GLN A 560 -8.35 3.29 40.05
CA GLN A 560 -8.51 4.11 38.85
C GLN A 560 -8.03 3.34 37.60
N ALA A 561 -6.98 2.55 37.72
CA ALA A 561 -6.51 1.68 36.64
C ALA A 561 -7.56 0.63 36.28
N LEU A 562 -8.27 0.05 37.24
CA LEU A 562 -9.36 -0.90 37.00
C LEU A 562 -10.57 -0.22 36.29
N GLU A 563 -10.90 1.02 36.67
CA GLU A 563 -11.94 1.80 35.97
C GLU A 563 -11.55 2.11 34.50
N LEU A 564 -10.27 2.40 34.23
CA LEU A 564 -9.79 2.60 32.86
C LEU A 564 -9.71 1.30 32.09
N ARG A 565 -9.43 0.17 32.78
CA ARG A 565 -9.45 -1.16 32.17
C ARG A 565 -10.81 -1.52 31.59
N GLU A 566 -11.92 -1.17 32.26
CA GLU A 566 -13.28 -1.42 31.73
C GLU A 566 -13.46 -0.75 30.34
N GLU A 567 -12.88 0.43 30.18
CA GLU A 567 -12.95 1.14 28.90
C GLU A 567 -11.98 0.54 27.85
N TRP A 568 -10.76 0.17 28.26
CA TRP A 568 -9.82 -0.52 27.40
C TRP A 568 -10.38 -1.87 26.92
N ASP A 569 -10.93 -2.69 27.80
CA ASP A 569 -11.55 -3.98 27.48
C ASP A 569 -12.76 -3.85 26.52
N TYR A 570 -13.47 -2.69 26.55
CA TYR A 570 -14.57 -2.43 25.62
C TYR A 570 -14.11 -2.13 24.21
N TRP A 571 -13.02 -1.39 24.06
CA TRP A 571 -12.53 -0.94 22.76
C TRP A 571 -11.50 -1.89 22.13
N TYR A 572 -10.66 -2.52 22.93
CA TYR A 572 -9.55 -3.32 22.44
C TYR A 572 -9.95 -4.78 22.21
N PRO A 573 -9.55 -5.38 21.08
CA PRO A 573 -8.47 -5.02 20.14
C PRO A 573 -8.85 -3.95 19.12
N VAL A 574 -7.83 -3.51 18.35
CA VAL A 574 -8.04 -2.70 17.13
C VAL A 574 -8.68 -3.58 16.05
N ASP A 575 -9.85 -3.19 15.53
CA ASP A 575 -10.48 -3.91 14.41
C ASP A 575 -9.71 -3.69 13.12
N TYR A 576 -9.44 -2.42 12.77
CA TYR A 576 -8.65 -2.10 11.58
C TYR A 576 -7.66 -0.98 11.82
N ARG A 577 -6.40 -1.26 11.45
CA ARG A 577 -5.35 -0.25 11.31
C ARG A 577 -5.15 0.06 9.84
N CYS A 578 -5.46 1.28 9.42
CA CYS A 578 -5.21 1.74 8.06
C CYS A 578 -3.85 2.42 7.98
N SER A 579 -2.95 1.98 7.09
CA SER A 579 -1.56 2.45 7.02
C SER A 579 -1.02 2.44 5.59
N ALA A 580 0.23 2.84 5.39
CA ALA A 580 0.89 2.88 4.09
C ALA A 580 1.77 1.64 3.85
N ASN A 581 1.98 1.29 2.59
CA ASN A 581 2.70 0.09 2.19
C ASN A 581 4.18 0.08 2.64
N ASP A 582 4.85 1.23 2.60
CA ASP A 582 6.23 1.41 3.03
C ASP A 582 6.48 1.15 4.53
N LEU A 583 5.40 1.08 5.32
CA LEU A 583 5.48 0.76 6.75
C LEU A 583 5.39 -0.74 7.08
N ILE A 584 5.14 -1.61 6.10
CA ILE A 584 5.10 -3.07 6.34
C ILE A 584 6.46 -3.59 6.79
N SER A 585 7.52 -3.19 6.10
CA SER A 585 8.90 -3.64 6.38
C SER A 585 9.51 -3.10 7.68
N ASN A 586 8.78 -2.26 8.41
CA ASN A 586 9.25 -1.67 9.65
C ASN A 586 8.11 -1.53 10.68
N HIS A 587 7.51 -0.33 10.80
CA HIS A 587 6.58 0.02 11.88
C HIS A 587 5.39 -0.95 12.04
N LEU A 588 4.76 -1.43 10.94
CA LEU A 588 3.63 -2.35 11.04
C LEU A 588 4.06 -3.73 11.54
N SER A 589 5.23 -4.22 11.13
CA SER A 589 5.78 -5.47 11.67
C SER A 589 6.14 -5.30 13.14
N PHE A 590 6.77 -4.17 13.54
CA PHE A 590 7.04 -3.89 14.96
C PHE A 590 5.76 -3.81 15.80
N TYR A 591 4.71 -3.21 15.26
CA TYR A 591 3.39 -3.19 15.87
C TYR A 591 2.88 -4.62 16.17
N LEU A 592 3.01 -5.54 15.22
CA LEU A 592 2.62 -6.95 15.41
C LEU A 592 3.51 -7.65 16.44
N PHE A 593 4.83 -7.49 16.36
CA PHE A 593 5.76 -8.05 17.35
C PHE A 593 5.45 -7.59 18.78
N HIS A 594 5.23 -6.29 18.97
CA HIS A 594 4.95 -5.75 20.31
C HIS A 594 3.59 -6.21 20.84
N HIS A 595 2.57 -6.35 19.97
CA HIS A 595 1.28 -6.91 20.37
C HIS A 595 1.39 -8.39 20.73
N ALA A 596 2.16 -9.17 19.96
CA ALA A 596 2.42 -10.58 20.26
C ALA A 596 3.09 -10.77 21.62
N GLU A 597 3.98 -9.85 22.01
CA GLU A 597 4.69 -9.94 23.29
C GLU A 597 3.90 -9.38 24.47
N LEU A 598 3.27 -8.23 24.31
CA LEU A 598 2.67 -7.49 25.42
C LEU A 598 1.24 -7.92 25.73
N PHE A 599 0.50 -8.43 24.76
CA PHE A 599 -0.91 -8.78 24.90
C PHE A 599 -1.19 -10.25 24.54
N GLU A 600 -2.34 -10.76 25.02
CA GLU A 600 -2.81 -12.10 24.73
C GLU A 600 -3.68 -12.12 23.48
N GLU A 601 -3.96 -13.29 22.90
CA GLU A 601 -4.69 -13.49 21.64
C GLU A 601 -5.99 -12.67 21.50
N PRO A 602 -6.87 -12.52 22.53
CA PRO A 602 -8.07 -11.70 22.38
C PRO A 602 -7.82 -10.21 22.14
N GLN A 603 -6.64 -9.71 22.48
CA GLN A 603 -6.25 -8.31 22.30
C GLN A 603 -5.34 -8.09 21.09
N TRP A 604 -5.11 -9.11 20.26
CA TRP A 604 -4.31 -8.96 19.06
C TRP A 604 -5.05 -8.21 17.95
N PRO A 605 -4.33 -7.42 17.12
CA PRO A 605 -4.93 -6.70 16.00
C PRO A 605 -5.73 -7.61 15.08
N GLN A 606 -6.94 -7.15 14.69
CA GLN A 606 -7.84 -7.96 13.86
C GLN A 606 -7.65 -7.73 12.36
N GLY A 607 -7.19 -6.55 11.96
CA GLY A 607 -6.98 -6.26 10.54
C GLY A 607 -6.06 -5.08 10.26
N ILE A 608 -5.39 -5.14 9.11
CA ILE A 608 -4.57 -4.03 8.60
C ILE A 608 -4.95 -3.77 7.14
N THR A 609 -5.28 -2.52 6.84
CA THR A 609 -5.55 -2.06 5.47
C THR A 609 -4.39 -1.21 4.99
N ILE A 610 -3.83 -1.56 3.84
CA ILE A 610 -2.70 -0.84 3.23
C ILE A 610 -3.19 0.15 2.18
N MET A 611 -2.55 1.31 2.12
CA MET A 611 -2.85 2.36 1.17
C MET A 611 -1.67 2.66 0.26
N GLY A 612 -1.98 2.90 -1.02
CA GLY A 612 -1.04 3.36 -2.03
C GLY A 612 -0.66 4.83 -1.87
N MET A 613 0.33 5.26 -2.63
CA MET A 613 0.85 6.62 -2.61
C MET A 613 0.02 7.62 -3.42
N GLY A 614 0.08 8.90 -3.00
CA GLY A 614 -0.43 10.01 -3.78
C GLY A 614 0.67 10.64 -4.64
N LEU A 615 0.42 10.72 -5.94
CA LEU A 615 1.25 11.42 -6.90
C LEU A 615 0.65 12.80 -7.21
N LEU A 616 1.48 13.72 -7.64
CA LEU A 616 1.10 15.02 -8.20
C LEU A 616 1.66 15.11 -9.62
N GLU A 617 0.76 15.08 -10.62
CA GLU A 617 1.13 15.08 -12.03
C GLU A 617 2.22 14.05 -12.39
N GLY A 618 2.05 12.82 -11.83
CA GLY A 618 2.93 11.67 -12.05
C GLY A 618 4.21 11.63 -11.20
N THR A 619 4.40 12.57 -10.27
CA THR A 619 5.58 12.65 -9.41
C THR A 619 5.21 12.51 -7.93
N LYS A 620 6.02 11.81 -7.13
CA LYS A 620 5.82 11.66 -5.67
C LYS A 620 5.79 13.04 -5.00
N MET A 621 4.79 13.27 -4.13
CA MET A 621 4.71 14.49 -3.33
C MET A 621 5.82 14.53 -2.28
N SER A 622 6.39 15.72 -2.05
CA SER A 622 7.43 15.91 -1.05
C SER A 622 7.21 17.21 -0.27
N SER A 623 6.91 17.08 1.01
CA SER A 623 6.73 18.22 1.94
C SER A 623 8.01 19.04 2.11
N SER A 624 9.18 18.37 2.15
CA SER A 624 10.48 19.04 2.33
C SER A 624 10.92 19.85 1.10
N LYS A 625 10.47 19.45 -0.11
CA LYS A 625 10.76 20.14 -1.38
C LYS A 625 9.65 21.10 -1.81
N GLY A 626 8.57 21.23 -1.03
CA GLY A 626 7.42 22.09 -1.35
C GLY A 626 6.59 21.63 -2.56
N HIS A 627 6.82 20.42 -3.10
CA HIS A 627 6.06 19.85 -4.20
C HIS A 627 4.82 19.12 -3.66
N VAL A 628 3.82 19.90 -3.26
CA VAL A 628 2.61 19.40 -2.61
C VAL A 628 1.37 20.21 -2.98
N VAL A 629 0.19 19.59 -2.84
CA VAL A 629 -1.10 20.31 -2.82
C VAL A 629 -1.61 20.30 -1.38
N LEU A 630 -1.89 21.48 -0.85
CA LEU A 630 -2.44 21.61 0.51
C LEU A 630 -3.95 21.33 0.50
N PRO A 631 -4.47 20.52 1.44
CA PRO A 631 -5.90 20.27 1.53
C PRO A 631 -6.73 21.55 1.72
N THR A 632 -6.19 22.53 2.45
CA THR A 632 -6.87 23.83 2.62
C THR A 632 -7.15 24.49 1.27
N ASP A 633 -6.18 24.54 0.38
CA ASP A 633 -6.30 25.19 -0.92
C ASP A 633 -7.25 24.41 -1.84
N ALA A 634 -7.12 23.07 -1.85
CA ALA A 634 -8.00 22.20 -2.61
C ALA A 634 -9.47 22.31 -2.13
N ILE A 635 -9.71 22.31 -0.82
CA ILE A 635 -11.06 22.48 -0.25
C ILE A 635 -11.59 23.89 -0.53
N GLU A 636 -10.73 24.90 -0.47
CA GLU A 636 -11.10 26.27 -0.79
C GLU A 636 -11.56 26.44 -2.24
N GLU A 637 -10.93 25.76 -3.16
CA GLU A 637 -11.23 25.81 -4.58
C GLU A 637 -12.39 24.89 -4.99
N TYR A 638 -12.39 23.64 -4.52
CA TYR A 638 -13.30 22.60 -5.00
C TYR A 638 -14.40 22.20 -4.02
N GLY A 639 -14.22 22.45 -2.71
CA GLY A 639 -15.10 21.95 -1.63
C GLY A 639 -14.67 20.60 -1.09
N ALA A 640 -14.98 20.35 0.21
CA ALA A 640 -14.54 19.15 0.92
C ALA A 640 -15.09 17.85 0.32
N ASP A 641 -16.38 17.80 -0.01
CA ASP A 641 -17.00 16.61 -0.61
C ASP A 641 -16.39 16.29 -1.99
N THR A 642 -16.01 17.30 -2.77
CA THR A 642 -15.33 17.09 -4.06
C THR A 642 -13.95 16.46 -3.84
N VAL A 643 -13.16 17.00 -2.90
CA VAL A 643 -11.84 16.47 -2.55
C VAL A 643 -11.97 15.03 -2.05
N ARG A 644 -12.89 14.77 -1.12
CA ARG A 644 -13.15 13.42 -0.59
C ARG A 644 -13.53 12.44 -1.71
N PHE A 645 -14.52 12.82 -2.53
CA PHE A 645 -14.99 11.96 -3.61
C PHE A 645 -13.88 11.64 -4.61
N PHE A 646 -13.08 12.62 -5.00
CA PHE A 646 -11.94 12.41 -5.89
C PHE A 646 -10.94 11.43 -5.29
N LEU A 647 -10.50 11.64 -4.04
CA LEU A 647 -9.53 10.79 -3.36
C LEU A 647 -9.99 9.33 -3.21
N LEU A 648 -11.29 9.11 -3.05
CA LEU A 648 -11.88 7.78 -2.85
C LEU A 648 -12.22 7.07 -4.15
N ASN A 649 -12.53 7.82 -5.22
CA ASN A 649 -12.97 7.27 -6.51
C ASN A 649 -11.84 7.12 -7.54
N SER A 650 -10.72 7.82 -7.38
CA SER A 650 -9.63 7.84 -8.37
C SER A 650 -8.93 6.48 -8.50
N ALA A 651 -8.75 5.76 -7.40
CA ALA A 651 -8.15 4.44 -7.35
C ALA A 651 -8.62 3.69 -6.09
N GLU A 652 -8.48 2.37 -6.05
CA GLU A 652 -8.71 1.62 -4.81
C GLU A 652 -7.71 2.05 -3.72
N PRO A 653 -8.03 1.93 -2.43
CA PRO A 653 -7.18 2.40 -1.34
C PRO A 653 -5.73 1.94 -1.43
N TRP A 654 -5.48 0.70 -1.81
CA TRP A 654 -4.15 0.09 -1.95
C TRP A 654 -3.42 0.41 -3.24
N GLN A 655 -4.04 1.17 -4.16
CA GLN A 655 -3.46 1.61 -5.43
C GLN A 655 -2.99 3.06 -5.32
N ASP A 656 -1.95 3.38 -6.06
CA ASP A 656 -1.49 4.75 -6.23
C ASP A 656 -2.53 5.57 -7.01
N TYR A 657 -2.61 6.85 -6.70
CA TYR A 657 -3.47 7.79 -7.40
C TYR A 657 -2.69 9.04 -7.81
N ASP A 658 -3.14 9.70 -8.85
CA ASP A 658 -2.51 10.91 -9.35
C ASP A 658 -3.46 12.10 -9.22
N TRP A 659 -3.04 13.13 -8.48
CA TRP A 659 -3.79 14.37 -8.35
C TRP A 659 -3.58 15.24 -9.58
N ARG A 660 -4.65 15.44 -10.34
CA ARG A 660 -4.71 16.34 -11.48
C ARG A 660 -5.86 17.32 -11.32
N ALA A 661 -5.59 18.60 -11.37
CA ALA A 661 -6.59 19.64 -11.17
C ALA A 661 -7.80 19.55 -12.13
N GLU A 662 -7.56 19.12 -13.38
CA GLU A 662 -8.61 18.94 -14.38
C GLU A 662 -9.60 17.81 -13.98
N ASP A 663 -9.10 16.71 -13.45
CA ASP A 663 -9.93 15.56 -13.02
C ASP A 663 -10.74 15.93 -11.75
N VAL A 664 -10.15 16.69 -10.85
CA VAL A 664 -10.84 17.20 -9.66
C VAL A 664 -11.96 18.16 -10.04
N GLN A 665 -11.72 19.05 -11.03
CA GLN A 665 -12.76 19.95 -11.56
C GLN A 665 -13.90 19.14 -12.20
N GLY A 666 -13.57 18.10 -12.97
CA GLY A 666 -14.57 17.17 -13.54
C GLY A 666 -15.43 16.53 -12.46
N THR A 667 -14.82 16.10 -11.36
CA THR A 667 -15.53 15.55 -10.18
C THR A 667 -16.49 16.59 -9.57
N ARG A 668 -16.06 17.83 -9.43
CA ARG A 668 -16.90 18.93 -8.94
C ARG A 668 -18.13 19.13 -9.82
N ASP A 669 -17.95 19.18 -11.12
CA ASP A 669 -19.05 19.38 -12.09
C ASP A 669 -20.09 18.26 -11.99
N GLN A 670 -19.65 17.02 -11.76
CA GLN A 670 -20.52 15.85 -11.55
C GLN A 670 -21.32 15.97 -10.26
N LEU A 671 -20.70 16.34 -9.15
CA LEU A 671 -21.38 16.55 -7.87
C LEU A 671 -22.38 17.71 -7.91
N GLU A 672 -22.05 18.83 -8.60
CA GLU A 672 -22.99 19.90 -8.84
C GLU A 672 -24.20 19.45 -9.70
N GLY A 673 -23.94 18.57 -10.67
CA GLY A 673 -24.98 17.92 -11.44
C GLY A 673 -25.92 17.05 -10.58
N PHE A 674 -25.33 16.24 -9.69
CA PHE A 674 -26.08 15.43 -8.73
C PHE A 674 -26.92 16.31 -7.78
N TRP A 675 -26.33 17.35 -7.20
CA TRP A 675 -27.03 18.31 -6.35
C TRP A 675 -28.28 18.88 -7.02
N ARG A 676 -28.15 19.35 -8.28
CA ARG A 676 -29.27 19.93 -9.04
C ARG A 676 -30.41 18.93 -9.22
N ARG A 677 -30.10 17.69 -9.63
CA ARG A 677 -31.09 16.62 -9.80
C ARG A 677 -31.77 16.25 -8.48
N ALA A 678 -31.03 16.16 -7.41
CA ALA A 678 -31.58 15.91 -6.06
C ALA A 678 -32.54 17.03 -5.63
N GLN A 679 -32.17 18.30 -5.82
CA GLN A 679 -33.02 19.45 -5.53
C GLN A 679 -34.32 19.47 -6.36
N GLU A 680 -34.31 19.00 -7.60
CA GLU A 680 -35.54 18.83 -8.42
C GLU A 680 -36.47 17.80 -7.81
N ILE A 681 -35.94 16.67 -7.34
CA ILE A 681 -36.73 15.61 -6.68
C ILE A 681 -37.28 16.12 -5.36
N ILE A 682 -36.49 16.79 -4.52
CA ILE A 682 -36.87 17.33 -3.23
C ILE A 682 -38.05 18.34 -3.36
N ARG A 683 -38.03 19.17 -4.40
CA ARG A 683 -39.05 20.18 -4.67
C ARG A 683 -40.31 19.64 -5.35
N SER A 684 -40.25 18.41 -5.86
CA SER A 684 -41.41 17.81 -6.51
C SER A 684 -42.55 17.54 -5.49
N ASP A 685 -43.81 17.73 -5.96
CA ASP A 685 -44.99 17.40 -5.16
C ASP A 685 -45.16 15.87 -5.14
N ARG A 686 -44.56 15.20 -4.16
CA ARG A 686 -44.59 13.75 -4.02
C ARG A 686 -45.74 13.27 -3.14
N PRO A 687 -46.34 12.10 -3.44
CA PRO A 687 -47.31 11.47 -2.55
C PRO A 687 -46.71 11.13 -1.18
N GLU A 688 -47.47 11.39 -0.10
CA GLU A 688 -47.08 10.99 1.27
C GLU A 688 -47.16 9.47 1.49
N THR A 689 -48.00 8.77 0.72
CA THR A 689 -48.18 7.32 0.80
C THR A 689 -47.79 6.68 -0.52
N LYS A 690 -47.27 5.43 -0.47
CA LYS A 690 -46.90 4.64 -1.65
C LYS A 690 -48.09 4.53 -2.62
N PRO A 691 -47.98 5.09 -3.82
CA PRO A 691 -49.02 5.00 -4.86
C PRO A 691 -48.99 3.64 -5.57
N GLU A 692 -49.87 3.45 -6.54
CA GLU A 692 -49.74 2.32 -7.46
C GLU A 692 -48.51 2.49 -8.32
N LEU A 693 -47.66 1.44 -8.37
CA LEU A 693 -46.38 1.41 -9.09
C LEU A 693 -46.55 0.67 -10.42
N GLN A 694 -46.02 1.26 -11.49
CA GLN A 694 -45.90 0.60 -12.79
C GLN A 694 -44.72 -0.39 -12.76
N ARG A 695 -44.61 -1.22 -13.79
CA ARG A 695 -43.54 -2.20 -13.94
C ARG A 695 -42.13 -1.54 -13.84
N ILE A 696 -41.92 -0.48 -14.59
CA ILE A 696 -40.66 0.26 -14.57
C ILE A 696 -40.28 0.85 -13.20
N ASP A 697 -41.29 1.21 -12.34
CA ASP A 697 -41.01 1.63 -10.98
C ASP A 697 -40.51 0.47 -10.11
N ARG A 698 -41.12 -0.72 -10.31
CA ARG A 698 -40.67 -1.94 -9.61
C ARG A 698 -39.30 -2.38 -10.06
N TRP A 699 -39.00 -2.25 -11.35
CA TRP A 699 -37.68 -2.49 -11.91
C TRP A 699 -36.61 -1.62 -11.25
N LEU A 700 -36.80 -0.30 -11.18
CA LEU A 700 -35.85 0.61 -10.55
C LEU A 700 -35.67 0.28 -9.06
N LEU A 701 -36.72 -0.13 -8.35
CA LEU A 701 -36.61 -0.54 -6.94
C LEU A 701 -35.88 -1.89 -6.78
N SER A 702 -36.00 -2.82 -7.74
CA SER A 702 -35.24 -4.08 -7.77
C SER A 702 -33.77 -3.83 -8.01
N GLN A 703 -33.42 -3.04 -9.02
CA GLN A 703 -32.03 -2.63 -9.30
C GLN A 703 -31.36 -1.94 -8.11
N LEU A 704 -32.14 -1.16 -7.34
CA LEU A 704 -31.61 -0.52 -6.13
C LEU A 704 -31.20 -1.56 -5.07
N GLN A 705 -31.88 -2.72 -4.99
CA GLN A 705 -31.51 -3.74 -4.01
C GLN A 705 -30.14 -4.37 -4.35
N GLY A 706 -29.85 -4.61 -5.61
CA GLY A 706 -28.51 -4.98 -6.11
C GLY A 706 -27.47 -3.95 -5.69
N THR A 707 -27.71 -2.67 -6.02
CA THR A 707 -26.82 -1.56 -5.64
C THR A 707 -26.54 -1.51 -4.12
N ILE A 708 -27.55 -1.77 -3.27
CA ILE A 708 -27.35 -1.79 -1.81
C ILE A 708 -26.38 -2.92 -1.43
N ARG A 709 -26.51 -4.12 -1.99
CA ARG A 709 -25.61 -5.25 -1.72
C ARG A 709 -24.18 -4.95 -2.14
N ASP A 710 -24.01 -4.50 -3.39
CA ASP A 710 -22.70 -4.26 -3.99
C ASP A 710 -21.93 -3.18 -3.22
N VAL A 711 -22.61 -2.07 -2.88
CA VAL A 711 -22.00 -0.99 -2.07
C VAL A 711 -21.69 -1.45 -0.65
N THR A 712 -22.54 -2.30 -0.04
CA THR A 712 -22.30 -2.85 1.29
C THR A 712 -21.06 -3.74 1.30
N GLU A 713 -20.96 -4.68 0.35
CA GLU A 713 -19.78 -5.55 0.19
C GLU A 713 -18.49 -4.73 -0.05
N ALA A 714 -18.57 -3.73 -0.92
CA ALA A 714 -17.43 -2.84 -1.18
C ALA A 714 -17.00 -2.06 0.07
N MET A 715 -17.95 -1.59 0.90
CA MET A 715 -17.64 -0.89 2.16
C MET A 715 -16.99 -1.81 3.20
N GLU A 716 -17.46 -3.04 3.33
CA GLU A 716 -16.87 -4.04 4.23
C GLU A 716 -15.44 -4.37 3.86
N GLY A 717 -15.13 -4.46 2.55
CA GLY A 717 -13.81 -4.72 2.01
C GLY A 717 -12.92 -3.48 1.81
N PHE A 718 -13.27 -2.31 2.35
CA PHE A 718 -12.56 -1.03 2.12
C PHE A 718 -12.45 -0.61 0.65
N SER A 719 -13.17 -1.22 -0.27
CA SER A 719 -13.16 -0.91 -1.72
C SER A 719 -13.91 0.38 -2.03
N THR A 720 -13.38 1.51 -1.56
CA THR A 720 -14.08 2.82 -1.63
C THR A 720 -14.34 3.29 -3.05
N ARG A 721 -13.48 2.90 -3.99
CA ARG A 721 -13.70 3.20 -5.41
C ARG A 721 -14.88 2.43 -5.96
N HIS A 722 -14.98 1.11 -5.72
CA HIS A 722 -16.14 0.30 -6.11
C HIS A 722 -17.42 0.86 -5.50
N ALA A 723 -17.44 1.12 -4.20
CA ALA A 723 -18.59 1.72 -3.53
C ALA A 723 -19.02 3.05 -4.19
N SER A 724 -18.06 3.91 -4.58
CA SER A 724 -18.32 5.16 -5.28
C SER A 724 -18.87 4.93 -6.68
N GLN A 725 -18.32 3.95 -7.42
CA GLN A 725 -18.77 3.61 -8.77
C GLN A 725 -20.21 3.14 -8.74
N ASP A 726 -20.57 2.23 -7.86
CA ASP A 726 -21.91 1.65 -7.80
C ASP A 726 -22.96 2.66 -7.31
N ALA A 727 -22.69 3.35 -6.20
CA ALA A 727 -23.64 4.30 -5.62
C ALA A 727 -23.82 5.57 -6.46
N PHE A 728 -22.76 6.00 -7.19
CA PHE A 728 -22.82 7.26 -7.91
C PHE A 728 -22.96 7.09 -9.44
N TYR A 729 -22.14 6.23 -10.05
CA TYR A 729 -22.14 6.14 -11.53
C TYR A 729 -23.09 5.07 -12.06
N GLN A 730 -23.02 3.84 -11.57
CA GLN A 730 -23.87 2.73 -12.07
C GLN A 730 -25.34 3.02 -11.79
N LEU A 731 -25.67 3.43 -10.56
CA LEU A 731 -27.03 3.82 -10.23
C LEU A 731 -27.52 5.03 -11.05
N GLU A 732 -26.64 5.94 -11.49
CA GLU A 732 -27.01 7.05 -12.38
C GLU A 732 -27.34 6.58 -13.79
N GLU A 733 -26.73 5.52 -14.30
CA GLU A 733 -27.07 4.90 -15.57
C GLU A 733 -28.44 4.24 -15.52
N VAL A 734 -28.71 3.47 -14.46
CA VAL A 734 -30.03 2.91 -14.18
C VAL A 734 -31.10 4.03 -14.13
N LEU A 735 -30.81 5.12 -13.41
CA LEU A 735 -31.69 6.28 -13.33
C LEU A 735 -31.86 7.01 -14.67
N ARG A 736 -30.84 6.99 -15.54
CA ARG A 736 -30.90 7.57 -16.90
C ARG A 736 -31.87 6.78 -17.75
N TRP A 737 -31.79 5.45 -17.73
CA TRP A 737 -32.74 4.57 -18.39
C TRP A 737 -34.16 4.80 -17.86
N TYR A 738 -34.36 4.77 -16.55
CA TYR A 738 -35.65 5.03 -15.94
C TYR A 738 -36.29 6.35 -16.39
N ARG A 739 -35.51 7.44 -16.44
CA ARG A 739 -36.00 8.75 -16.90
C ARG A 739 -36.43 8.74 -18.37
N LYS A 740 -35.83 7.90 -19.17
CA LYS A 740 -36.16 7.72 -20.57
C LYS A 740 -37.44 6.93 -20.74
N ARG A 741 -37.66 5.94 -19.90
CA ARG A 741 -38.75 4.97 -19.98
C ARG A 741 -40.10 5.47 -19.46
N THR A 742 -40.16 6.57 -18.69
CA THR A 742 -41.38 6.93 -18.02
C THR A 742 -41.61 8.43 -17.90
N ASP A 743 -42.91 8.82 -17.83
CA ASP A 743 -43.31 10.19 -17.46
C ASP A 743 -42.97 10.42 -15.97
N LEU A 744 -42.03 11.33 -15.71
CA LEU A 744 -41.54 11.67 -14.37
C LEU A 744 -42.55 12.45 -13.52
N ASP A 745 -43.62 12.97 -14.13
CA ASP A 745 -44.66 13.73 -13.44
C ASP A 745 -45.78 12.86 -12.85
N ARG A 746 -45.82 11.56 -13.18
CA ARG A 746 -46.78 10.66 -12.57
C ARG A 746 -46.47 10.41 -11.08
N PRO A 747 -47.51 10.19 -10.25
CA PRO A 747 -47.33 9.99 -8.80
C PRO A 747 -46.34 8.85 -8.46
N GLY A 748 -46.43 7.70 -9.16
CA GLY A 748 -45.55 6.56 -8.96
C GLY A 748 -44.06 6.94 -9.18
N ALA A 749 -43.79 7.62 -10.29
CA ALA A 749 -42.41 8.01 -10.65
C ALA A 749 -41.83 9.03 -9.63
N ARG A 750 -42.62 10.01 -9.19
CA ARG A 750 -42.18 10.99 -8.19
C ARG A 750 -41.87 10.33 -6.85
N TRP A 751 -42.72 9.37 -6.43
CA TRP A 751 -42.50 8.62 -5.21
C TRP A 751 -41.25 7.73 -5.29
N THR A 752 -41.12 6.93 -6.35
CA THR A 752 -39.99 6.02 -6.57
C THR A 752 -38.64 6.75 -6.61
N ARG A 753 -38.59 7.88 -7.36
CA ARG A 753 -37.37 8.70 -7.42
C ARG A 753 -36.97 9.27 -6.06
N ALA A 754 -37.95 9.64 -5.22
CA ALA A 754 -37.67 10.13 -3.87
C ALA A 754 -37.13 9.01 -2.94
N GLU A 755 -37.69 7.79 -3.05
CA GLU A 755 -37.19 6.62 -2.30
C GLU A 755 -35.77 6.23 -2.73
N VAL A 756 -35.52 6.19 -4.04
CA VAL A 756 -34.17 5.91 -4.57
C VAL A 756 -33.19 7.01 -4.14
N LEU A 757 -33.57 8.27 -4.20
CA LEU A 757 -32.71 9.36 -3.72
C LEU A 757 -32.41 9.22 -2.22
N ARG A 758 -33.40 8.92 -1.40
CA ARG A 758 -33.25 8.71 0.05
C ARG A 758 -32.20 7.61 0.33
N THR A 759 -32.30 6.47 -0.34
CA THR A 759 -31.38 5.34 -0.21
C THR A 759 -30.00 5.70 -0.73
N ARG A 760 -29.91 6.31 -1.93
CA ARG A 760 -28.65 6.74 -2.52
C ARG A 760 -27.87 7.72 -1.63
N LEU A 761 -28.57 8.63 -0.95
CA LEU A 761 -27.94 9.56 0.00
C LEU A 761 -27.37 8.83 1.20
N LYS A 762 -27.97 7.73 1.66
CA LYS A 762 -27.41 6.88 2.71
C LYS A 762 -26.16 6.16 2.24
N LEU A 763 -26.18 5.56 1.05
CA LEU A 763 -25.04 4.85 0.46
C LEU A 763 -23.83 5.80 0.24
N LEU A 764 -24.08 7.05 -0.12
CA LEU A 764 -23.05 8.06 -0.35
C LEU A 764 -22.63 8.82 0.92
N ALA A 765 -23.34 8.66 2.04
CA ALA A 765 -23.08 9.43 3.26
C ALA A 765 -21.67 9.27 3.84
N PRO A 766 -21.05 8.08 3.83
CA PRO A 766 -19.67 7.94 4.25
C PRO A 766 -18.66 8.70 3.35
N ILE A 767 -18.96 8.80 2.05
CA ILE A 767 -18.08 9.34 1.01
C ILE A 767 -18.15 10.88 0.94
N ILE A 768 -19.39 11.43 0.84
CA ILE A 768 -19.67 12.86 0.67
C ILE A 768 -20.62 13.36 1.78
N PRO A 769 -20.16 13.37 3.05
CA PRO A 769 -21.03 13.53 4.22
C PRO A 769 -21.73 14.88 4.28
N PHE A 770 -21.16 15.95 3.77
CA PHE A 770 -21.75 17.28 3.86
C PHE A 770 -22.98 17.42 2.95
N MET A 771 -22.81 17.03 1.69
CA MET A 771 -23.86 17.10 0.68
C MET A 771 -25.02 16.16 1.02
N THR A 772 -24.72 14.95 1.45
CA THR A 772 -25.73 13.93 1.76
C THR A 772 -26.56 14.32 2.98
N ASN A 773 -25.95 14.86 4.03
CA ASN A 773 -26.69 15.38 5.20
C ASN A 773 -27.61 16.53 4.82
N GLU A 774 -27.14 17.49 4.02
CA GLU A 774 -27.95 18.64 3.60
C GLU A 774 -29.15 18.23 2.74
N LEU A 775 -28.92 17.32 1.77
CA LEU A 775 -29.98 16.84 0.89
C LEU A 775 -30.97 15.92 1.61
N HIS A 776 -30.46 15.07 2.52
CA HIS A 776 -31.32 14.15 3.26
C HIS A 776 -32.22 14.91 4.26
N GLU A 777 -31.65 15.87 4.99
CA GLU A 777 -32.44 16.74 5.88
C GLU A 777 -33.50 17.53 5.10
N ALA A 778 -33.17 18.02 3.91
CA ALA A 778 -34.13 18.70 3.03
C ALA A 778 -35.22 17.76 2.49
N LEU A 779 -34.92 16.48 2.27
CA LEU A 779 -35.85 15.48 1.74
C LEU A 779 -36.77 14.89 2.81
N THR A 780 -36.23 14.60 4.01
CA THR A 780 -36.91 13.80 5.06
C THR A 780 -37.19 14.58 6.33
N GLY A 781 -36.44 15.66 6.62
CA GLY A 781 -36.51 16.43 7.85
C GLY A 781 -35.48 16.01 8.91
N GLU A 782 -34.65 15.01 8.65
CA GLU A 782 -33.58 14.54 9.53
C GLU A 782 -32.25 14.35 8.76
N PRO A 783 -31.08 14.56 9.38
CA PRO A 783 -29.81 14.29 8.76
C PRO A 783 -29.62 12.79 8.46
N VAL A 784 -28.82 12.48 7.43
CA VAL A 784 -28.58 11.08 7.04
C VAL A 784 -27.84 10.28 8.13
N GLU A 785 -26.96 10.92 8.86
CA GLU A 785 -26.18 10.32 9.94
C GLU A 785 -27.00 9.88 11.17
N ASP A 786 -28.24 10.34 11.28
CA ASP A 786 -29.18 9.92 12.34
C ASP A 786 -30.06 8.73 11.87
N THR A 787 -29.79 8.16 10.69
CA THR A 787 -30.51 7.02 10.11
C THR A 787 -29.62 5.77 10.08
N ALA A 788 -30.25 4.59 9.87
CA ALA A 788 -29.50 3.34 9.67
C ALA A 788 -29.05 3.17 8.22
N TRP A 789 -27.98 2.38 8.02
CA TRP A 789 -27.56 1.88 6.71
C TRP A 789 -28.72 1.12 6.05
N PRO A 790 -28.90 1.25 4.72
CA PRO A 790 -30.00 0.56 4.06
C PRO A 790 -29.71 -0.95 3.94
N GLU A 791 -30.68 -1.77 4.28
CA GLU A 791 -30.66 -3.21 4.05
C GLU A 791 -31.46 -3.54 2.78
N PRO A 792 -31.04 -4.53 1.99
CA PRO A 792 -31.83 -5.02 0.86
C PRO A 792 -33.19 -5.54 1.33
N ASP A 793 -34.27 -5.16 0.65
CA ASP A 793 -35.63 -5.68 0.91
C ASP A 793 -35.98 -6.75 -0.15
N PRO A 794 -35.97 -8.05 0.21
CA PRO A 794 -36.30 -9.13 -0.74
C PRO A 794 -37.70 -9.01 -1.36
N ALA A 795 -38.63 -8.24 -0.74
CA ALA A 795 -39.94 -8.02 -1.31
C ALA A 795 -39.94 -7.03 -2.51
N LEU A 796 -38.85 -6.31 -2.70
CA LEU A 796 -38.67 -5.39 -3.81
C LEU A 796 -37.82 -6.00 -4.95
N GLU A 797 -37.15 -7.12 -4.69
CA GLU A 797 -36.38 -7.88 -5.70
C GLU A 797 -37.34 -8.67 -6.61
N SER A 798 -37.05 -8.65 -7.92
CA SER A 798 -37.87 -9.39 -8.87
C SER A 798 -37.09 -9.67 -10.15
N ASP A 799 -36.55 -10.88 -10.28
CA ASP A 799 -35.84 -11.35 -11.47
C ASP A 799 -36.74 -11.21 -12.72
N THR A 800 -38.07 -11.46 -12.57
CA THR A 800 -39.02 -11.34 -13.69
C THR A 800 -39.08 -9.90 -14.21
N VAL A 801 -39.13 -8.90 -13.33
CA VAL A 801 -39.20 -7.48 -13.77
C VAL A 801 -37.88 -7.00 -14.33
N GLU A 802 -36.76 -7.54 -13.86
CA GLU A 802 -35.42 -7.25 -14.39
C GLU A 802 -35.26 -7.81 -15.80
N VAL A 803 -35.53 -9.08 -15.99
CA VAL A 803 -35.52 -9.72 -17.32
C VAL A 803 -36.51 -9.06 -18.29
N GLU A 804 -37.74 -8.71 -17.82
CA GLU A 804 -38.70 -7.95 -18.66
C GLU A 804 -38.10 -6.65 -19.20
N GLU A 805 -37.40 -5.89 -18.37
CA GLU A 805 -36.85 -4.61 -18.79
C GLU A 805 -35.60 -4.79 -19.68
N GLU A 806 -34.78 -5.81 -19.45
CA GLU A 806 -33.65 -6.19 -20.34
C GLU A 806 -34.14 -6.54 -21.73
N LEU A 807 -35.26 -7.27 -21.86
CA LEU A 807 -35.87 -7.56 -23.15
C LEU A 807 -36.36 -6.29 -23.85
N VAL A 808 -36.92 -5.32 -23.13
CA VAL A 808 -37.33 -4.03 -23.69
C VAL A 808 -36.13 -3.21 -24.15
N GLU A 809 -35.03 -3.19 -23.33
CA GLU A 809 -33.79 -2.50 -23.70
C GLU A 809 -33.14 -3.10 -24.92
N ALA A 810 -33.11 -4.43 -25.02
CA ALA A 810 -32.59 -5.14 -26.19
C ALA A 810 -33.37 -4.78 -27.47
N VAL A 811 -34.71 -4.72 -27.42
CA VAL A 811 -35.51 -4.29 -28.56
C VAL A 811 -35.27 -2.83 -28.93
N TYR A 812 -35.13 -1.96 -27.94
CA TYR A 812 -34.77 -0.55 -28.16
C TYR A 812 -33.43 -0.42 -28.90
N ASP A 813 -32.41 -1.16 -28.44
CA ASP A 813 -31.08 -1.15 -29.03
C ASP A 813 -31.09 -1.74 -30.44
N ASP A 814 -31.78 -2.85 -30.66
CA ASP A 814 -31.94 -3.46 -32.00
C ASP A 814 -32.61 -2.49 -32.98
N VAL A 815 -33.67 -1.78 -32.59
CA VAL A 815 -34.33 -0.76 -33.44
C VAL A 815 -33.36 0.36 -33.77
N ARG A 816 -32.65 0.88 -32.76
CA ARG A 816 -31.65 1.95 -32.92
C ARG A 816 -30.55 1.53 -33.90
N ASP A 817 -30.03 0.34 -33.75
CA ASP A 817 -28.96 -0.19 -34.58
C ASP A 817 -29.42 -0.35 -36.04
N ILE A 818 -30.66 -0.82 -36.25
CA ILE A 818 -31.25 -0.90 -37.61
C ILE A 818 -31.41 0.51 -38.23
N VAL A 819 -31.88 1.49 -37.47
CA VAL A 819 -32.00 2.90 -37.91
C VAL A 819 -30.61 3.46 -38.26
N ASP A 820 -29.62 3.28 -37.40
CA ASP A 820 -28.26 3.78 -37.61
C ASP A 820 -27.58 3.15 -38.85
N VAL A 821 -27.75 1.84 -39.04
CA VAL A 821 -27.16 1.10 -40.17
C VAL A 821 -27.86 1.40 -41.50
N THR A 822 -29.20 1.50 -41.50
CA THR A 822 -29.98 1.69 -42.71
C THR A 822 -30.15 3.17 -43.08
N GLY A 823 -30.03 4.08 -42.13
CA GLY A 823 -30.34 5.50 -42.24
C GLY A 823 -31.83 5.72 -42.49
N THR A 824 -32.69 4.79 -42.07
CA THR A 824 -34.13 4.85 -42.21
C THR A 824 -34.72 5.72 -41.13
N ASP A 825 -35.66 6.60 -41.49
CA ASP A 825 -36.52 7.33 -40.54
C ASP A 825 -37.91 6.62 -40.56
N PRO A 826 -38.17 5.70 -39.59
CA PRO A 826 -39.34 4.81 -39.71
C PRO A 826 -40.63 5.56 -39.42
N GLU A 827 -41.69 5.33 -40.21
CA GLU A 827 -43.04 5.76 -39.90
C GLU A 827 -43.79 4.70 -39.06
N GLU A 828 -43.42 3.42 -39.21
CA GLU A 828 -43.96 2.29 -38.46
C GLU A 828 -42.84 1.31 -38.06
N ILE A 829 -42.87 0.84 -36.78
CA ILE A 829 -42.04 -0.23 -36.24
C ILE A 829 -42.95 -1.42 -35.96
N ARG A 830 -42.70 -2.54 -36.61
CA ARG A 830 -43.49 -3.76 -36.40
C ARG A 830 -42.64 -4.80 -35.67
N LEU A 831 -43.10 -5.19 -34.47
CA LEU A 831 -42.48 -6.24 -33.63
C LEU A 831 -43.28 -7.53 -33.87
N PHE A 832 -42.64 -8.54 -34.46
CA PHE A 832 -43.24 -9.84 -34.66
C PHE A 832 -42.85 -10.78 -33.53
N LEU A 833 -43.83 -11.31 -32.81
CA LEU A 833 -43.64 -12.25 -31.72
C LEU A 833 -43.59 -13.68 -32.25
N ALA A 834 -42.80 -14.52 -31.61
CA ALA A 834 -42.67 -15.92 -31.94
C ALA A 834 -44.01 -16.66 -31.84
N ALA A 835 -44.22 -17.64 -32.73
CA ALA A 835 -45.39 -18.47 -32.70
C ALA A 835 -45.40 -19.41 -31.48
N ASP A 836 -46.57 -19.83 -31.01
CA ASP A 836 -46.74 -20.69 -29.82
C ASP A 836 -45.86 -21.94 -29.82
N TRP A 837 -45.63 -22.52 -30.99
CA TRP A 837 -44.81 -23.71 -31.12
C TRP A 837 -43.35 -23.48 -30.78
N LYS A 838 -42.84 -22.28 -31.02
CA LYS A 838 -41.46 -21.87 -30.64
C LYS A 838 -41.33 -21.73 -29.15
N HIS A 839 -42.35 -21.21 -28.47
CA HIS A 839 -42.41 -21.16 -27.00
C HIS A 839 -42.49 -22.55 -26.37
N GLN A 840 -43.19 -23.51 -27.01
CA GLN A 840 -43.18 -24.89 -26.57
C GLN A 840 -41.79 -25.53 -26.68
N VAL A 841 -41.03 -25.19 -27.71
CA VAL A 841 -39.62 -25.63 -27.83
C VAL A 841 -38.75 -24.99 -26.75
N PHE A 842 -38.95 -23.68 -26.47
CA PHE A 842 -38.25 -22.97 -25.38
C PHE A 842 -38.48 -23.67 -24.05
N GLU A 843 -39.72 -23.95 -23.66
CA GLU A 843 -40.03 -24.64 -22.41
C GLU A 843 -39.38 -26.04 -22.34
N ALA A 844 -39.37 -26.79 -23.44
CA ALA A 844 -38.73 -28.11 -23.47
C ALA A 844 -37.21 -28.02 -23.31
N VAL A 845 -36.54 -27.03 -23.88
CA VAL A 845 -35.10 -26.80 -23.69
C VAL A 845 -34.82 -26.38 -22.24
N ARG A 846 -35.62 -25.50 -21.65
CA ARG A 846 -35.52 -25.05 -20.26
C ARG A 846 -35.70 -26.21 -19.29
N GLU A 847 -36.79 -27.00 -19.43
CA GLU A 847 -37.09 -28.16 -18.56
C GLU A 847 -36.01 -29.24 -18.58
N THR A 848 -35.27 -29.37 -19.68
CA THR A 848 -34.20 -30.36 -19.85
C THR A 848 -32.82 -29.81 -19.48
N GLY A 849 -32.73 -28.58 -18.92
CA GLY A 849 -31.47 -27.96 -18.52
C GLY A 849 -30.53 -27.70 -19.67
N ALA A 850 -31.05 -27.25 -20.83
CA ALA A 850 -30.28 -26.98 -22.04
C ALA A 850 -29.50 -28.18 -22.59
N ASP A 851 -29.98 -29.42 -22.31
CA ASP A 851 -29.45 -30.62 -22.94
C ASP A 851 -30.13 -30.84 -24.32
N GLN A 852 -29.39 -30.62 -25.39
CA GLN A 852 -29.91 -30.72 -26.77
C GLN A 852 -30.54 -32.07 -27.06
N GLY A 853 -29.96 -33.18 -26.60
CA GLY A 853 -30.47 -34.51 -26.86
C GLY A 853 -31.77 -34.80 -26.13
N ALA A 854 -31.86 -34.38 -24.87
CA ALA A 854 -33.07 -34.51 -24.04
C ALA A 854 -34.20 -33.63 -24.57
N ALA A 855 -33.90 -32.39 -24.90
CA ALA A 855 -34.86 -31.43 -25.45
C ALA A 855 -35.43 -31.91 -26.80
N MET A 856 -34.58 -32.38 -27.71
CA MET A 856 -35.03 -32.98 -28.95
C MET A 856 -35.90 -34.23 -28.72
N GLY A 857 -35.57 -35.02 -27.72
CA GLY A 857 -36.40 -36.19 -27.34
C GLY A 857 -37.80 -35.74 -26.92
N GLN A 858 -37.90 -34.78 -26.04
CA GLN A 858 -39.17 -34.24 -25.53
C GLN A 858 -40.00 -33.55 -26.63
N VAL A 859 -39.40 -32.69 -27.43
CA VAL A 859 -40.08 -31.96 -28.50
C VAL A 859 -40.60 -32.91 -29.56
N MET A 860 -39.90 -34.00 -29.87
CA MET A 860 -40.32 -34.99 -30.88
C MET A 860 -41.46 -35.90 -30.40
N GLU A 861 -41.88 -35.83 -29.15
CA GLU A 861 -43.09 -36.52 -28.67
C GLU A 861 -44.37 -35.84 -29.21
N ASP A 862 -44.33 -34.54 -29.45
CA ASP A 862 -45.45 -33.74 -30.01
C ASP A 862 -45.53 -33.95 -31.54
N PRO A 863 -46.68 -34.41 -32.09
CA PRO A 863 -46.81 -34.67 -33.50
C PRO A 863 -46.69 -33.38 -34.36
N ASP A 864 -47.17 -32.22 -33.87
CA ASP A 864 -47.19 -30.94 -34.60
C ASP A 864 -45.74 -30.35 -34.68
N LEU A 865 -44.96 -30.51 -33.62
CA LEU A 865 -43.56 -30.13 -33.60
C LEU A 865 -42.67 -31.05 -34.45
N ARG A 866 -43.00 -32.35 -34.50
CA ARG A 866 -42.32 -33.33 -35.34
C ARG A 866 -42.48 -33.05 -36.82
N GLU A 867 -43.65 -32.57 -37.27
CA GLU A 867 -43.91 -32.18 -38.68
C GLU A 867 -43.02 -31.02 -39.14
N ARG A 868 -42.57 -30.12 -38.18
CA ARG A 868 -41.70 -28.98 -38.48
C ARG A 868 -40.21 -29.34 -38.61
N GLY A 869 -39.79 -30.50 -38.19
CA GLY A 869 -38.52 -31.19 -38.45
C GLY A 869 -37.27 -30.30 -38.31
N GLU A 870 -36.82 -29.75 -39.45
CA GLU A 870 -35.59 -28.93 -39.53
C GLU A 870 -35.69 -27.63 -38.71
N ALA A 871 -36.81 -26.92 -38.80
CA ALA A 871 -37.02 -25.67 -38.08
C ALA A 871 -36.97 -25.85 -36.53
N VAL A 872 -37.51 -26.98 -36.04
CA VAL A 872 -37.44 -27.32 -34.62
C VAL A 872 -36.00 -27.66 -34.21
N ASN A 873 -35.27 -28.42 -35.04
CA ASN A 873 -33.89 -28.77 -34.75
C ASN A 873 -32.98 -27.54 -34.67
N ASP A 874 -33.13 -26.59 -35.57
CA ASP A 874 -32.36 -25.36 -35.64
C ASP A 874 -32.65 -24.49 -34.39
N LEU A 875 -33.93 -24.32 -34.04
CA LEU A 875 -34.36 -23.55 -32.91
C LEU A 875 -33.87 -24.17 -31.59
N VAL A 876 -33.91 -25.49 -31.40
CA VAL A 876 -33.35 -26.18 -30.22
C VAL A 876 -31.86 -25.89 -30.12
N GLY A 877 -31.13 -25.91 -31.27
CA GLY A 877 -29.70 -25.58 -31.28
C GLY A 877 -29.43 -24.17 -30.76
N THR A 878 -30.12 -23.17 -31.31
CA THR A 878 -30.02 -21.75 -30.93
C THR A 878 -30.36 -21.56 -29.42
N LEU A 879 -31.52 -22.10 -29.01
CA LEU A 879 -31.96 -21.92 -27.60
C LEU A 879 -31.03 -22.60 -26.58
N VAL A 880 -30.45 -23.75 -26.93
CA VAL A 880 -29.46 -24.42 -26.06
C VAL A 880 -28.20 -23.56 -25.88
N GLU A 881 -27.72 -22.91 -26.94
CA GLU A 881 -26.58 -21.99 -26.87
C GLU A 881 -26.90 -20.79 -25.98
N THR A 882 -28.04 -20.11 -26.25
CA THR A 882 -28.47 -18.94 -25.48
C THR A 882 -28.72 -19.26 -23.99
N MET A 883 -29.45 -20.34 -23.69
CA MET A 883 -29.83 -20.67 -22.31
C MET A 883 -28.65 -21.14 -21.45
N ARG A 884 -27.52 -21.56 -22.02
CA ARG A 884 -26.31 -21.90 -21.26
C ARG A 884 -25.61 -20.68 -20.67
N GLU A 885 -25.88 -19.50 -21.21
CA GLU A 885 -25.33 -18.24 -20.72
C GLU A 885 -26.19 -17.61 -19.62
N LEU A 886 -27.45 -18.08 -19.46
CA LEU A 886 -28.41 -17.58 -18.49
C LEU A 886 -28.42 -18.39 -17.20
N SER A 887 -28.70 -17.75 -16.08
CA SER A 887 -28.90 -18.39 -14.79
C SER A 887 -30.26 -19.12 -14.70
N ASP A 888 -30.38 -20.04 -13.75
CA ASP A 888 -31.66 -20.71 -13.49
C ASP A 888 -32.79 -19.73 -13.06
N ALA A 889 -32.43 -18.62 -12.41
CA ALA A 889 -33.33 -17.57 -11.99
C ALA A 889 -33.90 -16.82 -13.23
N GLU A 890 -33.01 -16.39 -14.16
CA GLU A 890 -33.42 -15.73 -15.39
C GLU A 890 -34.29 -16.64 -16.26
N LEU A 891 -33.92 -17.91 -16.43
CA LEU A 891 -34.71 -18.90 -17.17
C LEU A 891 -36.09 -19.12 -16.55
N THR A 892 -36.18 -19.10 -15.24
CA THR A 892 -37.47 -19.21 -14.53
C THR A 892 -38.28 -17.94 -14.74
N ALA A 893 -37.68 -16.78 -14.59
CA ALA A 893 -38.31 -15.48 -14.83
C ALA A 893 -38.88 -15.38 -16.25
N MET A 894 -38.09 -15.76 -17.28
CA MET A 894 -38.55 -15.78 -18.67
C MET A 894 -39.81 -16.63 -18.87
N SER A 895 -39.94 -17.76 -18.19
CA SER A 895 -41.13 -18.63 -18.33
C SER A 895 -42.43 -18.01 -17.75
N GLU A 896 -42.32 -16.96 -16.93
CA GLU A 896 -43.45 -16.26 -16.31
C GLU A 896 -43.89 -15.01 -17.12
N ILE A 897 -43.09 -14.59 -18.10
CA ILE A 897 -43.31 -13.36 -18.88
C ILE A 897 -44.41 -13.55 -19.94
N ASP A 898 -45.38 -12.63 -19.92
CA ASP A 898 -46.31 -12.44 -21.07
C ASP A 898 -45.63 -11.48 -22.07
N GLU A 899 -44.95 -12.04 -23.05
CA GLU A 899 -44.18 -11.30 -24.05
C GLU A 899 -45.04 -10.28 -24.82
N ARG A 900 -46.28 -10.62 -25.15
CA ARG A 900 -47.18 -9.71 -25.86
C ARG A 900 -47.53 -8.49 -24.98
N ALA A 901 -47.93 -8.74 -23.71
CA ALA A 901 -48.27 -7.67 -22.80
C ALA A 901 -47.07 -6.76 -22.51
N LEU A 902 -45.86 -7.36 -22.43
CA LEU A 902 -44.62 -6.63 -22.24
C LEU A 902 -44.36 -5.62 -23.38
N TYR A 903 -44.34 -6.08 -24.61
CA TYR A 903 -44.06 -5.20 -25.75
C TYR A 903 -45.20 -4.24 -26.08
N GLU A 904 -46.48 -4.61 -25.82
CA GLU A 904 -47.60 -3.67 -25.92
C GLU A 904 -47.49 -2.54 -24.90
N GLU A 905 -47.02 -2.81 -23.67
CA GLU A 905 -46.70 -1.78 -22.68
C GLU A 905 -45.51 -0.90 -23.11
N ALA A 906 -44.46 -1.50 -23.67
CA ALA A 906 -43.28 -0.78 -24.11
C ALA A 906 -43.52 0.02 -25.44
N ALA A 907 -44.58 -0.28 -26.19
CA ALA A 907 -44.88 0.36 -27.48
C ALA A 907 -44.93 1.90 -27.36
N THR A 908 -45.59 2.45 -26.33
CA THR A 908 -45.67 3.90 -26.13
C THR A 908 -44.30 4.56 -25.96
N PHE A 909 -43.37 3.87 -25.29
CA PHE A 909 -41.99 4.33 -25.15
C PHE A 909 -41.26 4.35 -26.50
N LEU A 910 -41.30 3.24 -27.22
CA LEU A 910 -40.65 3.13 -28.53
C LEU A 910 -41.25 4.13 -29.53
N GLU A 911 -42.56 4.37 -29.51
CA GLU A 911 -43.23 5.40 -30.33
C GLU A 911 -42.66 6.80 -30.06
N SER A 912 -42.45 7.12 -28.75
CA SER A 912 -41.90 8.40 -28.36
C SER A 912 -40.44 8.58 -28.74
N GLU A 913 -39.63 7.51 -28.68
CA GLU A 913 -38.20 7.56 -28.93
C GLU A 913 -37.86 7.65 -30.42
N PHE A 914 -38.67 6.98 -31.29
CA PHE A 914 -38.40 6.88 -32.71
C PHE A 914 -39.34 7.73 -33.56
N ASP A 915 -40.27 8.48 -32.96
CA ASP A 915 -41.32 9.27 -33.66
C ASP A 915 -42.10 8.44 -34.71
N ALA A 916 -42.35 7.16 -34.37
CA ALA A 916 -42.96 6.17 -35.26
C ALA A 916 -44.14 5.48 -34.56
N THR A 917 -45.08 4.90 -35.33
CA THR A 917 -46.09 4.03 -34.70
C THR A 917 -45.54 2.65 -34.43
N VAL A 918 -45.88 2.01 -33.30
CA VAL A 918 -45.40 0.67 -32.95
C VAL A 918 -46.56 -0.33 -32.94
N SER A 919 -46.38 -1.42 -33.67
CA SER A 919 -47.38 -2.50 -33.71
C SER A 919 -46.76 -3.84 -33.27
N VAL A 920 -47.42 -4.55 -32.34
CA VAL A 920 -47.01 -5.86 -31.83
C VAL A 920 -47.92 -6.92 -32.46
N VAL A 921 -47.33 -7.80 -33.28
CA VAL A 921 -48.12 -8.76 -34.08
C VAL A 921 -47.53 -10.16 -33.89
N ALA A 922 -48.35 -11.16 -33.59
CA ALA A 922 -47.85 -12.53 -33.54
C ALA A 922 -47.53 -13.06 -34.93
N GLU A 923 -46.50 -13.86 -35.07
CA GLU A 923 -46.11 -14.53 -36.31
C GLU A 923 -47.33 -15.23 -36.97
N ALA A 924 -48.22 -15.83 -36.21
CA ALA A 924 -49.41 -16.51 -36.65
C ALA A 924 -50.51 -15.56 -37.23
N GLU A 925 -50.43 -14.25 -37.00
CA GLU A 925 -51.43 -13.25 -37.42
C GLU A 925 -51.04 -12.49 -38.70
N THR A 926 -49.87 -12.82 -39.29
CA THR A 926 -49.34 -12.09 -40.46
C THR A 926 -48.71 -13.04 -41.50
N ASP A 927 -48.63 -12.57 -42.73
CA ASP A 927 -47.93 -13.25 -43.83
C ASP A 927 -46.58 -12.57 -44.16
N ALA A 928 -46.05 -11.70 -43.27
CA ALA A 928 -44.78 -11.02 -43.46
C ALA A 928 -43.61 -12.00 -43.30
N GLU A 929 -42.77 -12.12 -44.37
CA GLU A 929 -41.60 -13.02 -44.35
C GLU A 929 -40.65 -12.77 -43.15
N LYS A 930 -40.60 -11.53 -42.64
CA LYS A 930 -39.77 -11.16 -41.49
C LYS A 930 -40.25 -11.80 -40.19
N ALA A 931 -41.57 -12.08 -40.08
CA ALA A 931 -42.16 -12.68 -38.88
C ALA A 931 -41.59 -14.08 -38.55
N ASP A 932 -41.22 -14.85 -39.57
CA ASP A 932 -40.62 -16.19 -39.42
C ASP A 932 -39.29 -16.16 -38.62
N GLN A 933 -38.63 -15.00 -38.55
CA GLN A 933 -37.35 -14.80 -37.85
C GLN A 933 -37.52 -14.52 -36.35
N ALA A 934 -38.75 -14.35 -35.86
CA ALA A 934 -39.00 -14.16 -34.45
C ALA A 934 -38.65 -15.43 -33.64
N GLU A 935 -37.93 -15.24 -32.52
CA GLU A 935 -37.59 -16.27 -31.54
C GLU A 935 -38.29 -15.95 -30.20
N PRO A 936 -38.50 -16.92 -29.32
CA PRO A 936 -39.03 -16.64 -27.99
C PRO A 936 -38.24 -15.56 -27.30
N PHE A 937 -38.92 -14.49 -26.84
CA PHE A 937 -38.32 -13.31 -26.16
C PHE A 937 -37.37 -12.46 -27.04
N ARG A 938 -37.28 -12.73 -28.32
CA ARG A 938 -36.54 -11.95 -29.29
C ARG A 938 -37.41 -11.67 -30.53
N PRO A 939 -38.19 -10.62 -30.49
CA PRO A 939 -39.09 -10.30 -31.59
C PRO A 939 -38.33 -9.96 -32.89
N ALA A 940 -38.89 -10.34 -34.06
CA ALA A 940 -38.31 -9.87 -35.30
C ALA A 940 -38.83 -8.44 -35.58
N ILE A 941 -37.91 -7.55 -36.00
CA ILE A 941 -38.18 -6.12 -36.16
C ILE A 941 -38.24 -5.77 -37.66
N LEU A 942 -39.29 -5.08 -38.06
CA LEU A 942 -39.44 -4.50 -39.39
C LEU A 942 -39.69 -3.01 -39.27
N LEU A 943 -38.89 -2.20 -39.94
CA LEU A 943 -39.01 -0.76 -40.01
C LEU A 943 -39.64 -0.42 -41.40
N GLU A 944 -40.77 0.33 -41.43
CA GLU A 944 -41.47 0.79 -42.60
C GLU A 944 -41.56 2.32 -42.66
#